data_760baa9d78888a1d739a378829ace2b4
#
_entry.id   760baa9d78888a1d739a378829ace2b4
#
_cell.length_a   1.000
_cell.length_b   1.000
_cell.length_c   1.000
_cell.angle_alpha   90.00
_cell.angle_beta   90.00
_cell.angle_gamma   90.00
#
_symmetry.space_group_name_H-M   'P 1'
#
loop_
_entity.id
_entity.type
_entity.pdbx_description
1 polymer ?
#
loop_
_entity_poly.entity_id
_entity_poly.type
_entity_poly.pdbx_seq_one_letter_code
_entity_poly.pdbx_strand_id
1 'polypeptide(L)'
;MAQPRELAARFDAYGDWRKRLAQGVSALHEWLKRQDLAGAQVDYKVQHLLARLHEDKLIVAMVAEFSRGKSELINAIFFADFGERLLPTTAGRTTMCPTELLYDAARPPSIRLLPIETRLKDATVMELRNFPDEWVTFPLDLAAAGRMSETLSKVSQMKRVPVVLARALGLQDDAEPARLPAPGGNAEIDVPCWRHAIINFPHPLLQQGLVIIDTPGLNAIGTEPELTLNLLPNAHAVLFVLAADAGVTKTDLEVWTRYLAGDDAAQKSGRLVVLNKIDALWDELKPAPAIAAEIERQIATTAALFGLPPSQVHAVSAQKALVAKVNGDDDLLERSRLPALEDALTARLIPAKRGIVGAATQAEVRALVAGVRSLLEARQVNIAEQLAELRALRGKNQDVVEHMMERANGEKERFERGLQRFTALRTVFTHHTNSLFDVIGLEALRTNAGRTRRSIERSPFTKGVRTAMADFFTSIRRDFDDAARRAGEIHDMMRAMYARFSAEQGIEPFVPPPFSMLKYQKEVDRLERAYNEHFNTLWNMLSKAKFSLTRRFFETIASRVKHVYDVANRDVESWLRAVMSPLETQVREHHLQLQRRLESVSRIHSASGELEERIGELEHQDEALTAQVAALMRGVEVIDGIVLQPDTLPAAANA
;
A
#
# COMPACT_ATOMS: atom_id res chain seq x y z
N MET A 1 -29.08 22.94 1.57
CA MET A 1 -28.13 22.29 2.53
C MET A 1 -28.08 20.76 2.44
N ALA A 2 -28.52 20.09 1.38
CA ALA A 2 -28.69 18.62 1.37
C ALA A 2 -27.54 17.83 0.70
N GLN A 3 -26.67 18.40 -0.10
CA GLN A 3 -25.77 17.66 -0.98
C GLN A 3 -24.31 17.42 -0.50
N PRO A 4 -23.64 18.28 0.27
CA PRO A 4 -22.35 17.90 0.89
C PRO A 4 -22.47 16.70 1.82
N ARG A 5 -23.70 16.49 2.36
CA ARG A 5 -24.01 15.34 3.22
C ARG A 5 -24.05 14.00 2.48
N GLU A 6 -24.43 13.99 1.20
CA GLU A 6 -24.56 12.73 0.44
C GLU A 6 -23.20 12.16 0.03
N LEU A 7 -22.30 13.00 -0.46
CA LEU A 7 -20.92 12.60 -0.78
C LEU A 7 -20.20 12.07 0.48
N ALA A 8 -20.27 12.81 1.59
CA ALA A 8 -19.70 12.37 2.86
C ALA A 8 -20.36 11.07 3.36
N ALA A 9 -21.69 10.95 3.29
CA ALA A 9 -22.40 9.75 3.72
C ALA A 9 -22.01 8.50 2.92
N ARG A 10 -21.77 8.63 1.62
CA ARG A 10 -21.31 7.48 0.79
C ARG A 10 -19.87 7.08 1.08
N PHE A 11 -18.99 8.04 1.35
CA PHE A 11 -17.63 7.74 1.82
C PHE A 11 -17.64 7.10 3.20
N ASP A 12 -18.49 7.57 4.11
CA ASP A 12 -18.71 6.96 5.43
C ASP A 12 -19.20 5.52 5.27
N ALA A 13 -20.18 5.27 4.39
CA ALA A 13 -20.68 3.94 4.09
C ALA A 13 -19.59 3.01 3.52
N TYR A 14 -18.70 3.52 2.66
CA TYR A 14 -17.52 2.77 2.18
C TYR A 14 -16.54 2.48 3.32
N GLY A 15 -16.24 3.47 4.16
CA GLY A 15 -15.40 3.30 5.34
C GLY A 15 -15.94 2.25 6.29
N ASP A 16 -17.25 2.25 6.55
CA ASP A 16 -17.92 1.29 7.41
C ASP A 16 -18.01 -0.10 6.78
N TRP A 17 -18.22 -0.20 5.47
CA TRP A 17 -18.12 -1.46 4.74
C TRP A 17 -16.70 -2.06 4.87
N ARG A 18 -15.66 -1.25 4.71
CA ARG A 18 -14.27 -1.68 4.84
C ARG A 18 -13.95 -2.16 6.27
N LYS A 19 -14.44 -1.42 7.30
CA LYS A 19 -14.32 -1.84 8.70
C LYS A 19 -15.02 -3.17 8.95
N ARG A 20 -16.25 -3.35 8.44
CA ARG A 20 -16.98 -4.62 8.55
C ARG A 20 -16.23 -5.77 7.87
N LEU A 21 -15.65 -5.53 6.70
CA LEU A 21 -14.83 -6.51 5.99
C LEU A 21 -13.60 -6.91 6.81
N ALA A 22 -12.88 -5.95 7.37
CA ALA A 22 -11.75 -6.20 8.27
C ALA A 22 -12.18 -6.96 9.54
N GLN A 23 -13.32 -6.61 10.13
CA GLN A 23 -13.89 -7.34 11.27
C GLN A 23 -14.27 -8.78 10.91
N GLY A 24 -14.86 -9.02 9.73
CA GLY A 24 -15.17 -10.36 9.22
C GLY A 24 -13.92 -11.23 9.08
N VAL A 25 -12.86 -10.67 8.48
CA VAL A 25 -11.55 -11.34 8.36
C VAL A 25 -10.94 -11.63 9.73
N SER A 26 -10.99 -10.66 10.66
CA SER A 26 -10.50 -10.83 12.03
C SER A 26 -11.29 -11.89 12.80
N ALA A 27 -12.61 -11.93 12.65
CA ALA A 27 -13.46 -12.93 13.30
C ALA A 27 -13.16 -14.36 12.79
N LEU A 28 -12.96 -14.52 11.47
CA LEU A 28 -12.53 -15.79 10.89
C LEU A 28 -11.15 -16.21 11.44
N HIS A 29 -10.21 -15.28 11.55
CA HIS A 29 -8.88 -15.54 12.09
C HIS A 29 -8.91 -15.97 13.57
N GLU A 30 -9.69 -15.28 14.40
CA GLU A 30 -9.86 -15.65 15.81
C GLU A 30 -10.57 -17.00 15.98
N TRP A 31 -11.49 -17.36 15.05
CA TRP A 31 -12.08 -18.68 15.02
C TRP A 31 -11.02 -19.74 14.68
N LEU A 32 -10.20 -19.51 13.64
CA LEU A 32 -9.10 -20.42 13.26
C LEU A 32 -8.11 -20.64 14.42
N LYS A 33 -7.78 -19.59 15.16
CA LYS A 33 -6.93 -19.72 16.37
C LYS A 33 -7.55 -20.59 17.44
N ARG A 34 -8.83 -20.38 17.74
CA ARG A 34 -9.55 -21.18 18.75
C ARG A 34 -9.66 -22.66 18.38
N GLN A 35 -9.65 -22.98 17.09
CA GLN A 35 -9.67 -24.36 16.59
C GLN A 35 -8.27 -24.95 16.38
N ASP A 36 -7.21 -24.25 16.77
CA ASP A 36 -5.80 -24.64 16.52
C ASP A 36 -5.50 -24.89 15.03
N LEU A 37 -6.15 -24.10 14.15
CA LEU A 37 -5.99 -24.14 12.69
C LEU A 37 -5.20 -22.94 12.15
N ALA A 38 -4.86 -21.96 13.00
CA ALA A 38 -4.09 -20.78 12.66
C ALA A 38 -2.61 -21.02 12.88
N GLY A 39 -1.93 -21.57 11.90
CA GLY A 39 -0.47 -21.61 11.90
C GLY A 39 0.16 -20.26 11.54
N ALA A 40 1.48 -20.10 11.73
CA ALA A 40 2.22 -18.86 11.47
C ALA A 40 2.01 -18.30 10.04
N GLN A 41 1.78 -19.16 9.06
CA GLN A 41 1.46 -18.77 7.69
C GLN A 41 0.10 -18.09 7.57
N VAL A 42 -0.92 -18.62 8.27
CA VAL A 42 -2.27 -18.04 8.32
C VAL A 42 -2.21 -16.69 8.99
N ASP A 43 -1.52 -16.59 10.14
CA ASP A 43 -1.30 -15.35 10.88
C ASP A 43 -0.65 -14.28 9.99
N TYR A 44 0.42 -14.64 9.29
CA TYR A 44 1.14 -13.73 8.40
C TYR A 44 0.23 -13.20 7.27
N LYS A 45 -0.48 -14.09 6.58
CA LYS A 45 -1.38 -13.70 5.48
C LYS A 45 -2.51 -12.80 5.97
N VAL A 46 -3.13 -13.14 7.11
CA VAL A 46 -4.23 -12.34 7.67
C VAL A 46 -3.73 -10.98 8.12
N GLN A 47 -2.59 -10.89 8.79
CA GLN A 47 -2.00 -9.60 9.19
C GLN A 47 -1.73 -8.70 7.98
N HIS A 48 -1.18 -9.26 6.89
CA HIS A 48 -0.96 -8.53 5.64
C HIS A 48 -2.26 -8.04 5.01
N LEU A 49 -3.28 -8.89 4.98
CA LEU A 49 -4.60 -8.55 4.45
C LEU A 49 -5.27 -7.43 5.26
N LEU A 50 -5.24 -7.53 6.59
CA LEU A 50 -5.78 -6.50 7.50
C LEU A 50 -5.02 -5.17 7.37
N ALA A 51 -3.69 -5.19 7.31
CA ALA A 51 -2.88 -3.99 7.09
C ALA A 51 -3.28 -3.30 5.78
N ARG A 52 -3.42 -4.06 4.69
CA ARG A 52 -3.86 -3.53 3.39
C ARG A 52 -5.27 -2.93 3.46
N LEU A 53 -6.22 -3.57 4.16
CA LEU A 53 -7.56 -3.03 4.35
C LEU A 53 -7.57 -1.75 5.18
N HIS A 54 -6.68 -1.59 6.16
CA HIS A 54 -6.57 -0.38 6.97
C HIS A 54 -5.91 0.79 6.21
N GLU A 55 -4.90 0.50 5.39
CA GLU A 55 -4.14 1.50 4.64
C GLU A 55 -4.76 1.87 3.29
N ASP A 56 -5.90 1.27 2.95
CA ASP A 56 -6.52 1.48 1.65
C ASP A 56 -6.95 2.94 1.45
N LYS A 57 -6.43 3.54 0.37
CA LYS A 57 -6.66 4.94 0.00
C LYS A 57 -7.34 5.00 -1.36
N LEU A 58 -8.31 5.92 -1.48
CA LEU A 58 -8.92 6.26 -2.77
C LEU A 58 -8.19 7.48 -3.35
N ILE A 59 -7.40 7.27 -4.39
CA ILE A 59 -6.58 8.32 -5.01
C ILE A 59 -7.32 8.90 -6.21
N VAL A 60 -7.55 10.22 -6.16
CA VAL A 60 -8.16 11.02 -7.24
C VAL A 60 -7.14 12.05 -7.72
N ALA A 61 -6.74 12.00 -8.97
CA ALA A 61 -5.83 12.97 -9.58
C ALA A 61 -6.60 14.04 -10.35
N MET A 62 -6.27 15.30 -10.11
CA MET A 62 -6.79 16.44 -10.87
C MET A 62 -5.76 16.93 -11.87
N VAL A 63 -6.09 16.88 -13.14
CA VAL A 63 -5.20 17.21 -14.27
C VAL A 63 -5.82 18.34 -15.09
N ALA A 64 -5.06 19.37 -15.37
CA ALA A 64 -5.53 20.50 -16.17
C ALA A 64 -4.35 21.30 -16.74
N GLU A 65 -4.57 21.99 -17.85
CA GLU A 65 -3.71 23.09 -18.30
C GLU A 65 -3.79 24.28 -17.32
N PHE A 66 -2.86 25.22 -17.43
CA PHE A 66 -2.89 26.43 -16.61
C PHE A 66 -4.20 27.20 -16.76
N SER A 67 -4.64 27.81 -15.64
CA SER A 67 -5.84 28.68 -15.59
C SER A 67 -7.17 28.00 -15.94
N ARG A 68 -7.27 26.68 -15.97
CA ARG A 68 -8.56 25.96 -16.17
C ARG A 68 -9.45 25.94 -14.90
N GLY A 69 -8.95 26.44 -13.75
CA GLY A 69 -9.72 26.54 -12.52
C GLY A 69 -9.67 25.29 -11.63
N LYS A 70 -8.61 24.47 -11.74
CA LYS A 70 -8.40 23.26 -10.94
C LYS A 70 -8.39 23.55 -9.44
N SER A 71 -7.57 24.50 -8.97
CA SER A 71 -7.49 24.86 -7.54
C SER A 71 -8.82 25.46 -7.03
N GLU A 72 -9.56 26.17 -7.88
CA GLU A 72 -10.89 26.68 -7.54
C GLU A 72 -11.90 25.53 -7.36
N LEU A 73 -11.80 24.49 -8.19
CA LEU A 73 -12.63 23.29 -8.07
C LEU A 73 -12.33 22.54 -6.76
N ILE A 74 -11.05 22.43 -6.38
CA ILE A 74 -10.64 21.84 -5.10
C ILE A 74 -11.20 22.67 -3.93
N ASN A 75 -11.08 24.00 -3.98
CA ASN A 75 -11.66 24.88 -2.95
C ASN A 75 -13.18 24.69 -2.85
N ALA A 76 -13.89 24.59 -3.98
CA ALA A 76 -15.34 24.45 -3.99
C ALA A 76 -15.83 23.09 -3.45
N ILE A 77 -15.08 22.01 -3.69
CA ILE A 77 -15.45 20.68 -3.21
C ILE A 77 -15.06 20.48 -1.74
N PHE A 78 -13.83 20.87 -1.34
CA PHE A 78 -13.25 20.44 -0.06
C PHE A 78 -13.09 21.54 0.97
N PHE A 79 -13.09 22.82 0.58
CA PHE A 79 -12.74 23.92 1.47
C PHE A 79 -13.79 25.04 1.56
N ALA A 80 -14.97 24.84 0.98
CA ALA A 80 -16.02 25.84 1.00
C ALA A 80 -16.48 26.22 2.42
N ASP A 81 -16.47 25.27 3.36
CA ASP A 81 -16.91 25.46 4.74
C ASP A 81 -16.04 26.46 5.54
N PHE A 82 -14.84 26.80 5.03
CA PHE A 82 -13.95 27.77 5.66
C PHE A 82 -14.28 29.23 5.29
N GLY A 83 -15.23 29.46 4.40
CA GLY A 83 -15.68 30.79 4.02
C GLY A 83 -14.73 31.59 3.13
N GLU A 84 -13.55 31.04 2.81
CA GLU A 84 -12.55 31.67 1.94
C GLU A 84 -11.80 30.63 1.09
N ARG A 85 -11.05 31.14 0.09
CA ARG A 85 -10.15 30.29 -0.72
C ARG A 85 -8.91 29.91 0.07
N LEU A 86 -8.74 28.62 0.31
CA LEU A 86 -7.54 28.13 1.01
C LEU A 86 -6.39 27.82 0.06
N LEU A 87 -6.65 27.20 -1.08
CA LEU A 87 -5.64 27.03 -2.11
C LEU A 87 -5.56 28.31 -2.96
N PRO A 88 -4.34 28.83 -3.20
CA PRO A 88 -4.17 30.05 -3.96
C PRO A 88 -4.65 29.89 -5.41
N THR A 89 -5.38 30.88 -5.90
CA THR A 89 -5.93 30.92 -7.28
C THR A 89 -5.48 32.18 -8.03
N THR A 90 -4.26 32.67 -7.77
CA THR A 90 -3.76 33.88 -8.42
C THR A 90 -3.58 33.69 -9.93
N ALA A 91 -3.87 34.76 -10.69
CA ALA A 91 -3.62 34.81 -12.13
C ALA A 91 -2.10 34.67 -12.40
N GLY A 92 -1.71 33.60 -13.10
CA GLY A 92 -0.33 33.33 -13.39
C GLY A 92 0.04 31.86 -13.12
N ARG A 93 0.69 31.49 -12.09
CA ARG A 93 1.17 30.15 -11.80
C ARG A 93 0.72 29.74 -10.40
N THR A 94 -0.38 28.98 -10.28
CA THR A 94 -0.99 28.64 -8.99
C THR A 94 -0.42 27.37 -8.35
N THR A 95 -0.30 26.29 -9.10
CA THR A 95 0.27 25.03 -8.60
C THR A 95 1.61 24.79 -9.25
N MET A 96 2.70 24.89 -8.46
CA MET A 96 4.07 24.81 -8.96
C MET A 96 4.69 23.44 -8.75
N CYS A 97 4.17 22.63 -7.83
CA CYS A 97 4.60 21.26 -7.59
C CYS A 97 3.39 20.36 -7.36
N PRO A 98 3.48 19.08 -7.65
CA PRO A 98 2.44 18.11 -7.30
C PRO A 98 2.11 18.19 -5.81
N THR A 99 0.84 18.32 -5.49
CA THR A 99 0.35 18.48 -4.13
C THR A 99 -0.64 17.37 -3.79
N GLU A 100 -0.39 16.65 -2.71
CA GLU A 100 -1.30 15.64 -2.19
C GLU A 100 -2.06 16.19 -0.99
N LEU A 101 -3.38 16.12 -1.03
CA LEU A 101 -4.25 16.36 0.11
C LEU A 101 -4.69 15.01 0.66
N LEU A 102 -4.43 14.77 1.94
CA LEU A 102 -4.78 13.53 2.63
C LEU A 102 -5.02 13.79 4.12
N TYR A 103 -5.49 12.78 4.83
CA TYR A 103 -5.51 12.76 6.29
C TYR A 103 -4.70 11.58 6.83
N ASP A 104 -3.85 11.86 7.80
CA ASP A 104 -3.07 10.89 8.57
C ASP A 104 -3.27 11.18 10.06
N ALA A 105 -4.02 10.33 10.75
CA ALA A 105 -4.33 10.49 12.17
C ALA A 105 -3.10 10.40 13.08
N ALA A 106 -2.01 9.78 12.62
CA ALA A 106 -0.76 9.68 13.38
C ALA A 106 0.05 10.98 13.39
N ARG A 107 -0.38 12.01 12.65
CA ARG A 107 0.34 13.28 12.49
C ARG A 107 -0.60 14.47 12.72
N PRO A 108 -0.10 15.56 13.29
CA PRO A 108 -0.90 16.79 13.40
C PRO A 108 -1.19 17.38 12.01
N PRO A 109 -2.26 18.18 11.88
CA PRO A 109 -2.53 18.97 10.68
C PRO A 109 -1.31 19.81 10.29
N SER A 110 -0.83 19.64 9.07
CA SER A 110 0.42 20.24 8.62
C SER A 110 0.57 20.21 7.11
N ILE A 111 1.40 21.09 6.59
CA ILE A 111 1.93 20.99 5.24
C ILE A 111 3.40 20.56 5.30
N ARG A 112 3.74 19.56 4.51
CA ARG A 112 5.10 19.07 4.32
C ARG A 112 5.53 19.37 2.90
N LEU A 113 6.65 20.04 2.74
CA LEU A 113 7.18 20.52 1.48
C LEU A 113 8.54 19.85 1.22
N LEU A 114 8.68 19.21 0.08
CA LEU A 114 9.92 18.56 -0.33
C LEU A 114 10.73 19.55 -1.17
N PRO A 115 11.96 19.96 -0.76
CA PRO A 115 12.78 20.89 -1.51
C PRO A 115 13.07 20.44 -2.94
N ILE A 116 13.10 21.37 -3.88
CA ILE A 116 13.35 21.09 -5.32
C ILE A 116 14.71 20.45 -5.56
N GLU A 117 15.70 20.76 -4.72
CA GLU A 117 17.06 20.20 -4.78
C GLU A 117 17.09 18.68 -4.65
N THR A 118 16.04 18.11 -4.05
CA THR A 118 15.90 16.64 -3.95
C THR A 118 15.75 15.96 -5.31
N ARG A 119 15.51 16.71 -6.40
CA ARG A 119 15.57 16.17 -7.77
C ARG A 119 16.98 15.78 -8.22
N LEU A 120 18.01 16.40 -7.63
CA LEU A 120 19.40 16.00 -7.87
C LEU A 120 19.72 14.65 -7.22
N LYS A 121 18.84 14.17 -6.33
CA LYS A 121 18.95 12.86 -5.71
C LYS A 121 18.29 11.84 -6.61
N ASP A 122 18.91 10.70 -6.77
CA ASP A 122 18.39 9.56 -7.53
C ASP A 122 17.31 8.78 -6.72
N ALA A 123 16.48 9.55 -5.99
CA ALA A 123 15.43 9.03 -5.12
C ALA A 123 14.06 9.55 -5.55
N THR A 124 13.06 8.66 -5.59
CA THR A 124 11.68 8.99 -5.92
C THR A 124 10.98 9.71 -4.76
N VAL A 125 9.90 10.46 -5.03
CA VAL A 125 9.08 11.09 -3.99
C VAL A 125 8.49 10.03 -3.04
N MET A 126 8.12 8.85 -3.57
CA MET A 126 7.61 7.74 -2.76
C MET A 126 8.65 7.23 -1.76
N GLU A 127 9.90 7.14 -2.18
CA GLU A 127 11.00 6.77 -1.29
C GLU A 127 11.26 7.87 -0.26
N LEU A 128 11.25 9.15 -0.66
CA LEU A 128 11.46 10.29 0.24
C LEU A 128 10.31 10.51 1.23
N ARG A 129 9.13 9.97 1.00
CA ARG A 129 7.94 10.12 1.87
C ARG A 129 8.16 9.59 3.29
N ASN A 130 8.95 8.54 3.43
CA ASN A 130 9.23 7.91 4.73
C ASN A 130 10.34 8.60 5.53
N PHE A 131 10.93 9.69 5.03
CA PHE A 131 12.02 10.43 5.67
C PHE A 131 11.57 11.83 6.05
N PRO A 132 11.11 12.03 7.30
CA PRO A 132 10.63 13.32 7.77
C PRO A 132 11.66 14.46 7.61
N ASP A 133 12.95 14.16 7.72
CA ASP A 133 14.02 15.15 7.67
C ASP A 133 14.29 15.72 6.27
N GLU A 134 13.78 15.05 5.24
CA GLU A 134 13.85 15.56 3.87
C GLU A 134 12.77 16.60 3.57
N TRP A 135 11.80 16.69 4.46
CA TRP A 135 10.63 17.55 4.31
C TRP A 135 10.68 18.73 5.27
N VAL A 136 10.38 19.90 4.76
CA VAL A 136 10.13 21.09 5.59
C VAL A 136 8.67 21.04 6.00
N THR A 137 8.41 20.99 7.31
CA THR A 137 7.04 20.84 7.85
C THR A 137 6.60 22.13 8.51
N PHE A 138 5.41 22.62 8.13
CA PHE A 138 4.74 23.75 8.76
C PHE A 138 3.40 23.28 9.36
N PRO A 139 3.10 23.60 10.62
CA PRO A 139 1.80 23.30 11.20
C PRO A 139 0.71 24.15 10.55
N LEU A 140 -0.52 23.58 10.42
CA LEU A 140 -1.70 24.29 9.98
C LEU A 140 -2.50 24.75 11.19
N ASP A 141 -2.82 26.04 11.26
CA ASP A 141 -3.68 26.61 12.29
C ASP A 141 -5.14 26.55 11.80
N LEU A 142 -5.84 25.51 12.20
CA LEU A 142 -7.24 25.29 11.79
C LEU A 142 -8.22 26.31 12.40
N ALA A 143 -7.83 27.05 13.43
CA ALA A 143 -8.67 28.06 14.06
C ALA A 143 -8.61 29.42 13.36
N ALA A 144 -7.61 29.65 12.50
CA ALA A 144 -7.36 30.93 11.85
C ALA A 144 -7.20 30.72 10.33
N ALA A 145 -8.30 30.86 9.58
CA ALA A 145 -8.35 30.64 8.14
C ALA A 145 -7.28 31.47 7.38
N GLY A 146 -7.11 32.76 7.71
CA GLY A 146 -6.06 33.60 7.10
C GLY A 146 -4.62 33.09 7.31
N ARG A 147 -4.28 32.57 8.51
CA ARG A 147 -2.95 31.97 8.77
C ARG A 147 -2.79 30.64 8.04
N MET A 148 -3.87 29.90 7.90
CA MET A 148 -3.89 28.65 7.15
C MET A 148 -3.65 28.91 5.66
N SER A 149 -4.37 29.89 5.08
CA SER A 149 -4.18 30.32 3.68
C SER A 149 -2.74 30.78 3.42
N GLU A 150 -2.16 31.59 4.33
CA GLU A 150 -0.74 32.00 4.23
C GLU A 150 0.21 30.80 4.24
N THR A 151 -0.04 29.83 5.14
CA THR A 151 0.81 28.62 5.22
C THR A 151 0.67 27.75 3.97
N LEU A 152 -0.55 27.59 3.44
CA LEU A 152 -0.79 26.83 2.21
C LEU A 152 -0.20 27.54 0.98
N SER A 153 -0.14 28.87 0.96
CA SER A 153 0.47 29.63 -0.13
C SER A 153 1.96 29.34 -0.34
N LYS A 154 2.64 28.78 0.67
CA LYS A 154 4.06 28.38 0.57
C LYS A 154 4.32 27.35 -0.53
N VAL A 155 3.31 26.54 -0.91
CA VAL A 155 3.40 25.58 -2.04
C VAL A 155 3.78 26.28 -3.34
N SER A 156 3.36 27.53 -3.54
CA SER A 156 3.58 28.29 -4.77
C SER A 156 4.85 29.13 -4.75
N GLN A 157 5.72 28.96 -3.76
CA GLN A 157 6.95 29.74 -3.65
C GLN A 157 7.92 29.42 -4.79
N MET A 158 8.51 30.51 -5.34
CA MET A 158 9.51 30.46 -6.39
C MET A 158 10.85 30.97 -5.86
N LYS A 159 11.94 30.53 -6.49
CA LYS A 159 13.29 31.03 -6.24
C LYS A 159 14.03 31.19 -7.54
N ARG A 160 14.99 32.15 -7.56
CA ARG A 160 15.89 32.33 -8.68
C ARG A 160 17.10 31.42 -8.57
N VAL A 161 17.41 30.75 -9.67
CA VAL A 161 18.58 29.88 -9.75
C VAL A 161 19.29 30.08 -11.09
N PRO A 162 20.61 29.85 -11.14
CA PRO A 162 21.36 29.85 -12.41
C PRO A 162 20.77 28.82 -13.38
N VAL A 163 20.72 29.14 -14.67
CA VAL A 163 20.21 28.24 -15.75
C VAL A 163 20.86 26.87 -15.71
N VAL A 164 22.16 26.80 -15.39
CA VAL A 164 22.89 25.51 -15.25
C VAL A 164 22.28 24.63 -14.17
N LEU A 165 21.90 25.22 -13.03
CA LEU A 165 21.23 24.46 -11.96
C LEU A 165 19.80 24.05 -12.35
N ALA A 166 19.08 24.93 -13.03
CA ALA A 166 17.74 24.59 -13.53
C ALA A 166 17.75 23.42 -14.51
N ARG A 167 18.75 23.34 -15.38
CA ARG A 167 18.96 22.18 -16.27
C ARG A 167 19.31 20.92 -15.49
N ALA A 168 20.19 21.01 -14.52
CA ALA A 168 20.52 19.87 -13.66
C ALA A 168 19.30 19.35 -12.88
N LEU A 169 18.34 20.23 -12.55
CA LEU A 169 17.08 19.89 -11.91
C LEU A 169 16.03 19.33 -12.91
N GLY A 170 16.34 19.31 -14.21
CA GLY A 170 15.39 18.85 -15.25
C GLY A 170 14.19 19.79 -15.45
N LEU A 171 14.35 21.08 -15.15
CA LEU A 171 13.29 22.08 -15.24
C LEU A 171 13.40 22.96 -16.50
N GLN A 172 14.38 22.72 -17.34
CA GLN A 172 14.58 23.41 -18.63
C GLN A 172 15.11 22.41 -19.65
N ASP A 173 14.44 22.31 -20.79
CA ASP A 173 14.87 21.52 -21.94
C ASP A 173 15.99 22.21 -22.72
N ASP A 174 16.93 21.44 -23.27
CA ASP A 174 17.98 21.93 -24.17
C ASP A 174 17.44 22.50 -25.51
N ALA A 175 16.19 22.17 -25.84
CA ALA A 175 15.56 22.57 -27.09
C ALA A 175 14.91 23.97 -27.07
N GLU A 176 14.62 24.55 -25.91
CA GLU A 176 14.15 25.94 -25.84
C GLU A 176 15.35 26.87 -25.79
N PRO A 177 15.53 27.76 -26.79
CA PRO A 177 16.56 28.77 -26.70
C PRO A 177 16.24 29.67 -25.50
N ALA A 178 17.04 29.53 -24.43
CA ALA A 178 17.02 30.51 -23.38
C ALA A 178 17.06 31.89 -24.10
N ARG A 179 16.19 32.82 -23.73
CA ARG A 179 16.38 34.21 -24.06
C ARG A 179 17.73 34.57 -23.47
N LEU A 180 18.77 34.46 -24.30
CA LEU A 180 20.17 34.72 -23.92
C LEU A 180 20.24 36.11 -23.38
N PRO A 181 20.67 36.34 -22.13
CA PRO A 181 21.15 37.65 -21.71
C PRO A 181 22.41 37.97 -22.49
N ALA A 182 22.70 39.26 -22.55
CA ALA A 182 23.92 39.77 -23.18
C ALA A 182 25.18 39.00 -22.75
N PRO A 183 26.22 38.85 -23.62
CA PRO A 183 27.40 38.06 -23.32
C PRO A 183 28.05 38.55 -22.01
N GLY A 184 28.09 37.69 -20.99
CA GLY A 184 28.75 37.96 -19.70
C GLY A 184 27.86 37.96 -18.46
N GLY A 185 26.53 37.80 -18.56
CA GLY A 185 25.62 37.71 -17.42
C GLY A 185 25.27 36.22 -17.05
N ASN A 186 25.35 35.88 -15.77
CA ASN A 186 24.76 34.64 -15.25
C ASN A 186 23.23 34.72 -15.45
N ALA A 187 22.70 34.01 -16.46
CA ALA A 187 21.25 33.91 -16.65
C ALA A 187 20.65 33.20 -15.48
N GLU A 188 19.74 33.86 -14.76
CA GLU A 188 18.92 33.25 -13.71
C GLU A 188 17.49 33.07 -14.20
N ILE A 189 16.85 31.99 -13.79
CA ILE A 189 15.44 31.73 -14.05
C ILE A 189 14.70 31.42 -12.77
N ASP A 190 13.40 31.70 -12.75
CA ASP A 190 12.54 31.37 -11.65
C ASP A 190 12.16 29.88 -11.72
N VAL A 191 12.40 29.15 -10.64
CA VAL A 191 12.03 27.74 -10.48
C VAL A 191 11.19 27.56 -9.22
N PRO A 192 10.32 26.51 -9.14
CA PRO A 192 9.64 26.18 -7.90
C PRO A 192 10.62 25.91 -6.75
N CYS A 193 10.29 26.36 -5.54
CA CYS A 193 11.07 26.00 -4.35
C CYS A 193 10.93 24.52 -3.99
N TRP A 194 9.82 23.91 -4.38
CA TRP A 194 9.39 22.61 -3.90
C TRP A 194 9.21 21.61 -5.04
N ARG A 195 9.65 20.37 -4.80
CA ARG A 195 9.46 19.23 -5.69
C ARG A 195 8.08 18.58 -5.51
N HIS A 196 7.59 18.54 -4.27
CA HIS A 196 6.32 17.91 -3.91
C HIS A 196 5.78 18.50 -2.60
N ALA A 197 4.46 18.51 -2.44
CA ALA A 197 3.79 18.94 -1.23
C ALA A 197 2.82 17.88 -0.72
N ILE A 198 2.72 17.71 0.60
CA ILE A 198 1.74 16.86 1.25
C ILE A 198 1.02 17.68 2.31
N ILE A 199 -0.29 17.84 2.16
CA ILE A 199 -1.15 18.55 3.08
C ILE A 199 -1.92 17.52 3.90
N ASN A 200 -1.64 17.45 5.21
CA ASN A 200 -2.41 16.65 6.16
C ASN A 200 -3.52 17.50 6.76
N PHE A 201 -4.76 17.22 6.39
CA PHE A 201 -5.90 18.05 6.72
C PHE A 201 -7.11 17.23 7.20
N PRO A 202 -7.78 17.58 8.34
CA PRO A 202 -8.84 16.79 8.94
C PRO A 202 -10.21 17.08 8.28
N HIS A 203 -10.32 16.92 6.97
CA HIS A 203 -11.59 16.99 6.26
C HIS A 203 -12.31 15.62 6.31
N PRO A 204 -13.65 15.55 6.49
CA PRO A 204 -14.38 14.28 6.59
C PRO A 204 -14.07 13.30 5.47
N LEU A 205 -14.01 13.73 4.21
CA LEU A 205 -13.69 12.88 3.07
C LEU A 205 -12.26 12.34 3.10
N LEU A 206 -11.30 13.16 3.53
CA LEU A 206 -9.90 12.75 3.66
C LEU A 206 -9.72 11.78 4.83
N GLN A 207 -10.48 11.94 5.92
CA GLN A 207 -10.50 11.02 7.06
C GLN A 207 -10.99 9.61 6.66
N GLN A 208 -11.83 9.52 5.63
CA GLN A 208 -12.31 8.25 5.07
C GLN A 208 -11.32 7.60 4.08
N GLY A 209 -10.13 8.16 3.93
CA GLY A 209 -9.08 7.62 3.08
C GLY A 209 -9.04 8.18 1.65
N LEU A 210 -9.80 9.25 1.35
CA LEU A 210 -9.64 9.97 0.10
C LEU A 210 -8.28 10.68 0.07
N VAL A 211 -7.58 10.55 -1.04
CA VAL A 211 -6.34 11.29 -1.35
C VAL A 211 -6.55 12.03 -2.66
N ILE A 212 -6.32 13.34 -2.64
CA ILE A 212 -6.42 14.18 -3.83
C ILE A 212 -5.01 14.56 -4.26
N ILE A 213 -4.72 14.34 -5.54
CA ILE A 213 -3.48 14.77 -6.16
C ILE A 213 -3.80 15.98 -7.04
N ASP A 214 -3.36 17.16 -6.61
CA ASP A 214 -3.37 18.37 -7.43
C ASP A 214 -2.07 18.43 -8.23
N THR A 215 -2.19 18.40 -9.57
CA THR A 215 -1.02 18.38 -10.46
C THR A 215 -0.67 19.78 -10.96
N PRO A 216 0.61 20.10 -11.22
CA PRO A 216 0.97 21.29 -11.99
C PRO A 216 0.28 21.28 -13.37
N GLY A 217 0.28 22.41 -14.06
CA GLY A 217 -0.29 22.49 -15.41
C GLY A 217 0.29 21.47 -16.38
N LEU A 218 -0.45 21.13 -17.45
CA LEU A 218 -0.15 20.04 -18.40
C LEU A 218 1.29 20.08 -18.97
N ASN A 219 1.84 21.27 -19.16
CA ASN A 219 3.21 21.42 -19.65
C ASN A 219 4.28 20.84 -18.69
N ALA A 220 3.92 20.63 -17.42
CA ALA A 220 4.81 20.01 -16.43
C ALA A 220 4.66 18.48 -16.39
N ILE A 221 3.61 17.88 -16.94
CA ILE A 221 3.36 16.43 -16.87
C ILE A 221 4.48 15.64 -17.55
N GLY A 222 4.98 16.10 -18.69
CA GLY A 222 6.09 15.44 -19.39
C GLY A 222 7.46 15.64 -18.73
N THR A 223 7.63 16.71 -17.92
CA THR A 223 8.88 17.07 -17.24
C THR A 223 8.94 16.55 -15.80
N GLU A 224 7.83 16.03 -15.27
CA GLU A 224 7.70 15.42 -13.94
C GLU A 224 7.54 13.89 -14.05
N PRO A 225 8.65 13.11 -14.13
CA PRO A 225 8.58 11.66 -14.33
C PRO A 225 7.75 10.95 -13.26
N GLU A 226 7.80 11.44 -12.02
CA GLU A 226 7.08 10.83 -10.90
C GLU A 226 5.57 11.00 -11.01
N LEU A 227 5.12 12.16 -11.50
CA LEU A 227 3.72 12.40 -11.77
C LEU A 227 3.20 11.45 -12.85
N THR A 228 3.96 11.33 -13.94
CA THR A 228 3.57 10.56 -15.12
C THR A 228 3.70 9.06 -14.90
N LEU A 229 4.79 8.61 -14.24
CA LEU A 229 5.10 7.18 -14.09
C LEU A 229 4.50 6.55 -12.82
N ASN A 230 4.30 7.33 -11.76
CA ASN A 230 3.92 6.78 -10.46
C ASN A 230 2.56 7.27 -9.96
N LEU A 231 2.26 8.56 -10.06
CA LEU A 231 1.05 9.11 -9.43
C LEU A 231 -0.19 8.93 -10.31
N LEU A 232 -0.14 9.28 -11.59
CA LEU A 232 -1.29 9.16 -12.48
C LEU A 232 -1.70 7.71 -12.78
N PRO A 233 -0.78 6.76 -13.04
CA PRO A 233 -1.16 5.36 -13.23
C PRO A 233 -1.78 4.71 -11.99
N ASN A 234 -1.38 5.15 -10.78
CA ASN A 234 -1.91 4.65 -9.51
C ASN A 234 -3.18 5.39 -9.05
N ALA A 235 -3.62 6.42 -9.76
CA ALA A 235 -4.87 7.10 -9.45
C ALA A 235 -6.07 6.23 -9.83
N HIS A 236 -6.99 6.06 -8.87
CA HIS A 236 -8.24 5.31 -9.07
C HIS A 236 -9.23 6.08 -9.96
N ALA A 237 -9.13 7.42 -9.93
CA ALA A 237 -9.80 8.29 -10.89
C ALA A 237 -8.93 9.46 -11.28
N VAL A 238 -9.23 10.00 -12.48
CA VAL A 238 -8.63 11.23 -12.99
C VAL A 238 -9.75 12.18 -13.42
N LEU A 239 -9.72 13.39 -12.84
CA LEU A 239 -10.54 14.50 -13.31
C LEU A 239 -9.70 15.36 -14.25
N PHE A 240 -10.04 15.31 -15.51
CA PHE A 240 -9.42 16.13 -16.53
C PHE A 240 -10.18 17.43 -16.69
N VAL A 241 -9.64 18.56 -16.19
CA VAL A 241 -10.34 19.84 -16.11
C VAL A 241 -9.99 20.69 -17.32
N LEU A 242 -11.01 21.03 -18.08
CA LEU A 242 -11.01 21.94 -19.21
C LEU A 242 -11.73 23.25 -18.85
N ALA A 243 -11.68 24.24 -19.71
CA ALA A 243 -12.43 25.47 -19.52
C ALA A 243 -13.35 25.74 -20.73
N ALA A 244 -14.64 26.01 -20.47
CA ALA A 244 -15.65 26.23 -21.48
C ALA A 244 -15.37 27.46 -22.37
N ASP A 245 -14.68 28.47 -21.82
CA ASP A 245 -14.27 29.68 -22.51
C ASP A 245 -13.13 29.46 -23.53
N ALA A 246 -12.29 28.44 -23.31
CA ALA A 246 -11.12 28.17 -24.17
C ALA A 246 -11.33 26.94 -25.09
N GLY A 247 -12.31 26.09 -24.78
CA GLY A 247 -12.53 24.83 -25.49
C GLY A 247 -11.40 23.80 -25.27
N VAL A 248 -11.37 22.77 -26.13
CA VAL A 248 -10.35 21.72 -26.12
C VAL A 248 -9.16 22.15 -26.98
N THR A 249 -7.98 22.21 -26.40
CA THR A 249 -6.74 22.55 -27.12
C THR A 249 -6.04 21.31 -27.68
N LYS A 250 -5.09 21.51 -28.58
CA LYS A 250 -4.25 20.43 -29.11
C LYS A 250 -3.44 19.75 -27.98
N THR A 251 -2.93 20.54 -27.05
CA THR A 251 -2.20 20.04 -25.88
C THR A 251 -3.07 19.17 -24.99
N ASP A 252 -4.34 19.55 -24.78
CA ASP A 252 -5.29 18.75 -24.02
C ASP A 252 -5.49 17.35 -24.64
N LEU A 253 -5.62 17.28 -25.98
CA LEU A 253 -5.76 16.02 -26.70
C LEU A 253 -4.49 15.16 -26.66
N GLU A 254 -3.32 15.77 -26.81
CA GLU A 254 -2.03 15.06 -26.73
C GLU A 254 -1.82 14.44 -25.34
N VAL A 255 -2.09 15.19 -24.27
CA VAL A 255 -1.98 14.68 -22.88
C VAL A 255 -3.02 13.59 -22.63
N TRP A 256 -4.25 13.78 -23.06
CA TRP A 256 -5.28 12.75 -22.93
C TRP A 256 -4.86 11.45 -23.60
N THR A 257 -4.49 11.51 -24.88
CA THR A 257 -4.14 10.31 -25.66
C THR A 257 -2.91 9.61 -25.12
N ARG A 258 -1.91 10.37 -24.70
CA ARG A 258 -0.61 9.82 -24.31
C ARG A 258 -0.58 9.27 -22.87
N TYR A 259 -1.34 9.89 -21.94
CA TYR A 259 -1.20 9.60 -20.51
C TYR A 259 -2.50 9.18 -19.83
N LEU A 260 -3.67 9.50 -20.40
CA LEU A 260 -4.95 9.33 -19.71
C LEU A 260 -5.92 8.38 -20.41
N ALA A 261 -5.80 8.15 -21.71
CA ALA A 261 -6.77 7.36 -22.47
C ALA A 261 -6.92 5.91 -21.98
N GLY A 262 -5.85 5.30 -21.44
CA GLY A 262 -5.84 3.95 -20.83
C GLY A 262 -6.33 2.85 -21.77
N ASP A 263 -5.78 1.65 -21.69
CA ASP A 263 -6.17 0.51 -22.53
C ASP A 263 -7.28 -0.34 -21.90
N ASP A 264 -7.39 -0.37 -20.57
CA ASP A 264 -8.35 -1.20 -19.82
C ASP A 264 -9.70 -0.50 -19.59
N ALA A 265 -10.80 -1.26 -19.73
CA ALA A 265 -12.17 -0.78 -19.48
C ALA A 265 -12.37 -0.27 -18.03
N ALA A 266 -11.71 -0.87 -17.04
CA ALA A 266 -11.74 -0.44 -15.65
C ALA A 266 -11.06 0.92 -15.45
N GLN A 267 -9.93 1.16 -16.12
CA GLN A 267 -9.26 2.46 -16.10
C GLN A 267 -10.09 3.54 -16.80
N LYS A 268 -10.76 3.20 -17.91
CA LYS A 268 -11.67 4.13 -18.62
C LYS A 268 -12.86 4.56 -17.76
N SER A 269 -13.38 3.72 -16.90
CA SER A 269 -14.51 4.05 -16.01
C SER A 269 -14.16 5.12 -14.97
N GLY A 270 -12.90 5.20 -14.53
CA GLY A 270 -12.39 6.18 -13.59
C GLY A 270 -11.95 7.51 -14.21
N ARG A 271 -12.13 7.73 -15.53
CA ARG A 271 -11.77 8.98 -16.21
C ARG A 271 -12.99 9.87 -16.38
N LEU A 272 -12.95 11.08 -15.80
CA LEU A 272 -14.01 12.08 -15.92
C LEU A 272 -13.41 13.36 -16.50
N VAL A 273 -14.12 13.96 -17.44
CA VAL A 273 -13.79 15.29 -17.99
C VAL A 273 -14.69 16.34 -17.31
N VAL A 274 -14.08 17.38 -16.80
CA VAL A 274 -14.76 18.50 -16.15
C VAL A 274 -14.60 19.72 -17.05
N LEU A 275 -15.70 20.16 -17.65
CA LEU A 275 -15.76 21.41 -18.42
C LEU A 275 -16.10 22.56 -17.46
N ASN A 276 -15.07 23.20 -16.92
CA ASN A 276 -15.20 24.26 -15.93
C ASN A 276 -15.48 25.64 -16.57
N LYS A 277 -15.80 26.62 -15.77
CA LYS A 277 -16.09 28.02 -16.16
C LYS A 277 -17.31 28.17 -17.06
N ILE A 278 -18.33 27.36 -16.88
CA ILE A 278 -19.58 27.51 -17.66
C ILE A 278 -20.29 28.81 -17.40
N ASP A 279 -19.97 29.52 -16.30
CA ASP A 279 -20.45 30.88 -16.03
C ASP A 279 -20.03 31.89 -17.10
N ALA A 280 -18.95 31.64 -17.85
CA ALA A 280 -18.59 32.42 -19.03
C ALA A 280 -19.63 32.34 -20.18
N LEU A 281 -20.46 31.30 -20.17
CA LEU A 281 -21.53 31.11 -21.14
C LEU A 281 -22.87 31.76 -20.69
N TRP A 282 -22.94 32.24 -19.45
CA TRP A 282 -24.11 32.87 -18.89
C TRP A 282 -24.25 34.29 -19.47
N ASP A 283 -25.19 34.44 -20.36
CA ASP A 283 -25.50 35.67 -21.05
C ASP A 283 -26.89 36.12 -20.63
N GLU A 284 -26.97 37.25 -19.94
CA GLU A 284 -28.23 37.80 -19.43
C GLU A 284 -29.22 38.19 -20.56
N LEU A 285 -28.71 38.30 -21.80
CA LEU A 285 -29.54 38.60 -22.99
C LEU A 285 -30.11 37.33 -23.63
N LYS A 286 -29.69 36.14 -23.18
CA LYS A 286 -30.16 34.86 -23.70
C LYS A 286 -31.14 34.18 -22.74
N PRO A 287 -32.22 33.56 -23.23
CA PRO A 287 -33.10 32.77 -22.37
C PRO A 287 -32.39 31.55 -21.80
N ALA A 288 -32.69 31.19 -20.56
CA ALA A 288 -32.04 30.07 -19.85
C ALA A 288 -32.03 28.75 -20.64
N PRO A 289 -33.06 28.35 -21.41
CA PRO A 289 -33.01 27.15 -22.25
C PRO A 289 -31.95 27.20 -23.35
N ALA A 290 -31.67 28.40 -23.90
CA ALA A 290 -30.63 28.55 -24.94
C ALA A 290 -29.21 28.39 -24.35
N ILE A 291 -28.99 28.88 -23.13
CA ILE A 291 -27.75 28.69 -22.38
C ILE A 291 -27.55 27.19 -22.05
N ALA A 292 -28.63 26.55 -21.59
CA ALA A 292 -28.59 25.11 -21.29
C ALA A 292 -28.25 24.27 -22.55
N ALA A 293 -28.90 24.58 -23.69
CA ALA A 293 -28.62 23.91 -24.97
C ALA A 293 -27.17 24.10 -25.44
N GLU A 294 -26.59 25.28 -25.21
CA GLU A 294 -25.18 25.55 -25.52
C GLU A 294 -24.24 24.71 -24.67
N ILE A 295 -24.52 24.62 -23.36
CA ILE A 295 -23.73 23.78 -22.44
C ILE A 295 -23.79 22.31 -22.88
N GLU A 296 -24.97 21.78 -23.18
CA GLU A 296 -25.14 20.39 -23.63
C GLU A 296 -24.43 20.13 -24.98
N ARG A 297 -24.43 21.11 -25.89
CA ARG A 297 -23.66 21.02 -27.13
C ARG A 297 -22.16 20.94 -26.87
N GLN A 298 -21.64 21.73 -25.94
CA GLN A 298 -20.22 21.68 -25.58
C GLN A 298 -19.86 20.36 -24.91
N ILE A 299 -20.71 19.80 -24.04
CA ILE A 299 -20.56 18.48 -23.46
C ILE A 299 -20.45 17.43 -24.57
N ALA A 300 -21.40 17.42 -25.52
CA ALA A 300 -21.41 16.44 -26.63
C ALA A 300 -20.18 16.55 -27.51
N THR A 301 -19.77 17.77 -27.85
CA THR A 301 -18.56 18.03 -28.66
C THR A 301 -17.30 17.56 -27.94
N THR A 302 -17.16 17.90 -26.66
CA THR A 302 -16.03 17.48 -25.84
C THR A 302 -15.97 15.96 -25.71
N ALA A 303 -17.10 15.31 -25.44
CA ALA A 303 -17.20 13.86 -25.34
C ALA A 303 -16.74 13.17 -26.64
N ALA A 304 -17.18 13.67 -27.78
CA ALA A 304 -16.79 13.14 -29.10
C ALA A 304 -15.27 13.28 -29.35
N LEU A 305 -14.66 14.41 -28.99
CA LEU A 305 -13.21 14.63 -29.16
C LEU A 305 -12.35 13.68 -28.34
N PHE A 306 -12.80 13.31 -27.12
CA PHE A 306 -12.07 12.39 -26.25
C PHE A 306 -12.51 10.92 -26.38
N GLY A 307 -13.47 10.61 -27.24
CA GLY A 307 -14.01 9.25 -27.43
C GLY A 307 -14.73 8.73 -26.17
N LEU A 308 -15.36 9.62 -25.42
CA LEU A 308 -16.08 9.33 -24.18
C LEU A 308 -17.61 9.40 -24.38
N PRO A 309 -18.39 8.66 -23.58
CA PRO A 309 -19.83 8.93 -23.50
C PRO A 309 -20.09 10.30 -22.84
N PRO A 310 -21.15 11.04 -23.27
CA PRO A 310 -21.49 12.34 -22.68
C PRO A 310 -21.64 12.31 -21.15
N SER A 311 -22.06 11.18 -20.57
CA SER A 311 -22.17 10.98 -19.12
C SER A 311 -20.83 11.00 -18.36
N GLN A 312 -19.69 11.07 -19.03
CA GLN A 312 -18.38 11.24 -18.44
C GLN A 312 -17.84 12.67 -18.56
N VAL A 313 -18.60 13.57 -19.16
CA VAL A 313 -18.25 14.99 -19.27
C VAL A 313 -19.21 15.82 -18.43
N HIS A 314 -18.68 16.50 -17.42
CA HIS A 314 -19.45 17.29 -16.45
C HIS A 314 -19.13 18.76 -16.59
N ALA A 315 -20.14 19.55 -16.95
CA ALA A 315 -20.01 20.99 -17.06
C ALA A 315 -20.27 21.66 -15.71
N VAL A 316 -19.32 22.47 -15.23
CA VAL A 316 -19.41 23.12 -13.90
C VAL A 316 -18.90 24.57 -13.91
N SER A 317 -19.35 25.37 -12.95
CA SER A 317 -18.68 26.61 -12.58
C SER A 317 -18.13 26.49 -11.15
N ALA A 318 -16.87 26.17 -11.02
CA ALA A 318 -16.21 26.01 -9.72
C ALA A 318 -16.24 27.32 -8.90
N GLN A 319 -16.06 28.47 -9.56
CA GLN A 319 -16.07 29.77 -8.89
C GLN A 319 -17.46 30.10 -8.32
N LYS A 320 -18.52 29.92 -9.11
CA LYS A 320 -19.88 30.19 -8.66
C LYS A 320 -20.32 29.19 -7.60
N ALA A 321 -19.90 27.93 -7.74
CA ALA A 321 -20.16 26.92 -6.73
C ALA A 321 -19.52 27.26 -5.37
N LEU A 322 -18.26 27.71 -5.36
CA LEU A 322 -17.59 28.14 -4.13
C LEU A 322 -18.33 29.31 -3.49
N VAL A 323 -18.66 30.34 -4.28
CA VAL A 323 -19.43 31.50 -3.80
C VAL A 323 -20.79 31.10 -3.25
N ALA A 324 -21.49 30.18 -3.95
CA ALA A 324 -22.79 29.68 -3.53
C ALA A 324 -22.73 28.94 -2.19
N LYS A 325 -21.76 28.04 -2.03
CA LYS A 325 -21.56 27.29 -0.77
C LYS A 325 -21.21 28.22 0.40
N VAL A 326 -20.33 29.20 0.18
CA VAL A 326 -19.93 30.18 1.21
C VAL A 326 -21.09 31.05 1.64
N ASN A 327 -21.94 31.46 0.70
CA ASN A 327 -23.08 32.36 0.98
C ASN A 327 -24.38 31.60 1.33
N GLY A 328 -24.42 30.29 1.18
CA GLY A 328 -25.66 29.50 1.37
C GLY A 328 -26.70 29.72 0.27
N ASP A 329 -26.28 29.98 -0.97
CA ASP A 329 -27.14 30.24 -2.12
C ASP A 329 -27.38 28.95 -2.90
N ASP A 330 -28.45 28.25 -2.58
CA ASP A 330 -28.79 26.95 -3.17
C ASP A 330 -29.10 27.05 -4.67
N ASP A 331 -29.76 28.17 -5.12
CA ASP A 331 -30.09 28.39 -6.54
C ASP A 331 -28.81 28.57 -7.39
N LEU A 332 -27.85 29.34 -6.90
CA LEU A 332 -26.56 29.53 -7.55
C LEU A 332 -25.73 28.23 -7.54
N LEU A 333 -25.83 27.46 -6.45
CA LEU A 333 -25.15 26.16 -6.35
C LEU A 333 -25.69 25.19 -7.41
N GLU A 334 -27.00 25.10 -7.59
CA GLU A 334 -27.63 24.26 -8.61
C GLU A 334 -27.26 24.70 -10.03
N ARG A 335 -27.30 26.00 -10.29
CA ARG A 335 -26.86 26.59 -11.57
C ARG A 335 -25.39 26.33 -11.86
N SER A 336 -24.55 26.24 -10.85
CA SER A 336 -23.14 25.91 -10.99
C SER A 336 -22.88 24.48 -11.50
N ARG A 337 -23.87 23.58 -11.39
CA ARG A 337 -23.82 22.15 -11.70
C ARG A 337 -22.75 21.36 -10.91
N LEU A 338 -22.16 21.95 -9.85
CA LEU A 338 -21.19 21.26 -9.01
C LEU A 338 -21.79 20.01 -8.34
N PRO A 339 -23.03 20.04 -7.80
CA PRO A 339 -23.62 18.85 -7.19
C PRO A 339 -23.67 17.65 -8.12
N ALA A 340 -24.00 17.84 -9.39
CA ALA A 340 -24.02 16.75 -10.38
C ALA A 340 -22.62 16.12 -10.61
N LEU A 341 -21.54 16.88 -10.49
CA LEU A 341 -20.16 16.36 -10.52
C LEU A 341 -19.84 15.59 -9.24
N GLU A 342 -20.23 16.10 -8.06
CA GLU A 342 -20.03 15.42 -6.78
C GLU A 342 -20.75 14.07 -6.75
N ASP A 343 -21.97 14.02 -7.27
CA ASP A 343 -22.75 12.77 -7.41
C ASP A 343 -22.09 11.79 -8.38
N ALA A 344 -21.61 12.26 -9.53
CA ALA A 344 -20.94 11.43 -10.51
C ALA A 344 -19.62 10.84 -9.96
N LEU A 345 -18.84 11.65 -9.23
CA LEU A 345 -17.65 11.20 -8.53
C LEU A 345 -18.00 10.08 -7.56
N THR A 346 -19.03 10.27 -6.76
CA THR A 346 -19.44 9.33 -5.73
C THR A 346 -20.00 8.04 -6.34
N ALA A 347 -20.88 8.16 -7.33
CA ALA A 347 -21.55 7.02 -7.96
C ALA A 347 -20.58 6.09 -8.72
N ARG A 348 -19.46 6.60 -9.19
CA ARG A 348 -18.50 5.80 -9.99
C ARG A 348 -17.28 5.33 -9.21
N LEU A 349 -16.71 6.21 -8.38
CA LEU A 349 -15.44 5.90 -7.70
C LEU A 349 -15.60 4.85 -6.60
N ILE A 350 -16.61 5.02 -5.76
CA ILE A 350 -16.79 4.16 -4.59
C ILE A 350 -17.12 2.72 -5.00
N PRO A 351 -18.09 2.46 -5.92
CA PRO A 351 -18.36 1.10 -6.35
C PRO A 351 -17.18 0.42 -7.07
N ALA A 352 -16.47 1.16 -7.92
CA ALA A 352 -15.28 0.61 -8.62
C ALA A 352 -14.19 0.20 -7.62
N LYS A 353 -13.88 1.06 -6.66
CA LYS A 353 -12.89 0.77 -5.61
C LYS A 353 -13.33 -0.38 -4.73
N ARG A 354 -14.60 -0.39 -4.31
CA ARG A 354 -15.19 -1.46 -3.51
C ARG A 354 -15.11 -2.81 -4.24
N GLY A 355 -15.39 -2.83 -5.54
CA GLY A 355 -15.27 -4.03 -6.36
C GLY A 355 -13.83 -4.58 -6.38
N ILE A 356 -12.83 -3.71 -6.58
CA ILE A 356 -11.40 -4.11 -6.59
C ILE A 356 -10.98 -4.65 -5.21
N VAL A 357 -11.25 -3.92 -4.14
CA VAL A 357 -10.87 -4.31 -2.77
C VAL A 357 -11.59 -5.58 -2.35
N GLY A 358 -12.90 -5.68 -2.66
CA GLY A 358 -13.71 -6.85 -2.36
C GLY A 358 -13.20 -8.10 -3.07
N ALA A 359 -13.01 -8.05 -4.39
CA ALA A 359 -12.51 -9.17 -5.18
C ALA A 359 -11.13 -9.65 -4.73
N ALA A 360 -10.20 -8.71 -4.46
CA ALA A 360 -8.87 -9.05 -3.97
C ALA A 360 -8.94 -9.72 -2.58
N THR A 361 -9.76 -9.18 -1.67
CA THR A 361 -9.94 -9.76 -0.33
C THR A 361 -10.58 -11.15 -0.39
N GLN A 362 -11.62 -11.34 -1.22
CA GLN A 362 -12.23 -12.65 -1.44
C GLN A 362 -11.21 -13.67 -1.95
N ALA A 363 -10.42 -13.31 -2.96
CA ALA A 363 -9.43 -14.22 -3.53
C ALA A 363 -8.39 -14.67 -2.48
N GLU A 364 -7.90 -13.76 -1.66
CA GLU A 364 -6.94 -14.07 -0.60
C GLU A 364 -7.54 -14.91 0.52
N VAL A 365 -8.76 -14.58 0.97
CA VAL A 365 -9.49 -15.36 1.99
C VAL A 365 -9.78 -16.77 1.48
N ARG A 366 -10.26 -16.92 0.24
CA ARG A 366 -10.52 -18.23 -0.35
C ARG A 366 -9.26 -19.08 -0.48
N ALA A 367 -8.14 -18.49 -0.90
CA ALA A 367 -6.85 -19.17 -0.97
C ALA A 367 -6.33 -19.61 0.42
N LEU A 368 -6.57 -18.80 1.45
CA LEU A 368 -6.22 -19.13 2.83
C LEU A 368 -7.08 -20.29 3.33
N VAL A 369 -8.40 -20.19 3.13
CA VAL A 369 -9.37 -21.18 3.59
C VAL A 369 -9.20 -22.52 2.86
N ALA A 370 -8.84 -22.52 1.56
CA ALA A 370 -8.57 -23.74 0.81
C ALA A 370 -7.49 -24.58 1.47
N GLY A 371 -6.40 -23.99 1.93
CA GLY A 371 -5.35 -24.71 2.65
C GLY A 371 -5.81 -25.30 3.98
N VAL A 372 -6.62 -24.57 4.76
CA VAL A 372 -7.16 -25.07 6.02
C VAL A 372 -8.18 -26.20 5.76
N ARG A 373 -9.01 -26.03 4.75
CA ARG A 373 -10.00 -27.03 4.33
C ARG A 373 -9.32 -28.34 3.91
N SER A 374 -8.28 -28.27 3.09
CA SER A 374 -7.50 -29.45 2.69
C SER A 374 -6.96 -30.23 3.90
N LEU A 375 -6.46 -29.51 4.91
CA LEU A 375 -6.01 -30.13 6.16
C LEU A 375 -7.14 -30.87 6.90
N LEU A 376 -8.32 -30.27 7.01
CA LEU A 376 -9.48 -30.89 7.64
C LEU A 376 -9.99 -32.10 6.86
N GLU A 377 -10.06 -32.00 5.53
CA GLU A 377 -10.44 -33.11 4.64
C GLU A 377 -9.45 -34.28 4.74
N ALA A 378 -8.15 -34.01 4.82
CA ALA A 378 -7.15 -35.06 5.06
C ALA A 378 -7.35 -35.77 6.41
N ARG A 379 -7.72 -35.02 7.47
CA ARG A 379 -8.08 -35.61 8.77
C ARG A 379 -9.31 -36.50 8.68
N GLN A 380 -10.34 -36.05 7.95
CA GLN A 380 -11.57 -36.86 7.73
C GLN A 380 -11.28 -38.15 6.98
N VAL A 381 -10.51 -38.10 5.89
CA VAL A 381 -10.09 -39.27 5.14
C VAL A 381 -9.40 -40.30 6.03
N ASN A 382 -8.47 -39.82 6.87
CA ASN A 382 -7.75 -40.69 7.80
C ASN A 382 -8.68 -41.33 8.83
N ILE A 383 -9.64 -40.59 9.40
CA ILE A 383 -10.64 -41.12 10.32
C ILE A 383 -11.55 -42.16 9.62
N ALA A 384 -11.98 -41.85 8.39
CA ALA A 384 -12.82 -42.78 7.61
C ALA A 384 -12.07 -44.09 7.31
N GLU A 385 -10.77 -44.03 6.98
CA GLU A 385 -9.94 -45.22 6.81
C GLU A 385 -9.86 -46.05 8.11
N GLN A 386 -9.59 -45.38 9.25
CA GLN A 386 -9.54 -46.03 10.54
C GLN A 386 -10.88 -46.69 10.90
N LEU A 387 -12.00 -45.97 10.69
CA LEU A 387 -13.35 -46.54 10.92
C LEU A 387 -13.62 -47.76 10.04
N ALA A 388 -13.24 -47.71 8.75
CA ALA A 388 -13.39 -48.86 7.86
C ALA A 388 -12.58 -50.08 8.32
N GLU A 389 -11.35 -49.85 8.77
CA GLU A 389 -10.49 -50.91 9.32
C GLU A 389 -11.09 -51.51 10.60
N LEU A 390 -11.55 -50.70 11.56
CA LEU A 390 -12.15 -51.15 12.80
C LEU A 390 -13.46 -51.88 12.60
N ARG A 391 -14.32 -51.36 11.73
CA ARG A 391 -15.59 -52.05 11.36
C ARG A 391 -15.34 -53.37 10.65
N ALA A 392 -14.27 -53.51 9.86
CA ALA A 392 -13.86 -54.77 9.23
C ALA A 392 -13.35 -55.82 10.24
N LEU A 393 -12.89 -55.37 11.41
CA LEU A 393 -12.47 -56.27 12.50
C LEU A 393 -13.63 -56.83 13.34
N ARG A 394 -14.80 -56.20 13.26
CA ARG A 394 -15.99 -56.60 13.98
C ARG A 394 -16.34 -58.07 13.60
N GLY A 395 -16.00 -59.01 14.46
CA GLY A 395 -16.29 -60.46 14.29
C GLY A 395 -15.24 -61.30 13.56
N LYS A 396 -13.98 -60.78 13.41
CA LYS A 396 -12.86 -61.54 12.80
C LYS A 396 -11.81 -62.02 13.81
N ASN A 397 -11.12 -63.11 13.47
CA ASN A 397 -10.13 -63.81 14.27
C ASN A 397 -8.86 -62.97 14.57
N GLN A 398 -8.17 -63.39 15.62
CA GLN A 398 -6.94 -62.81 16.16
C GLN A 398 -5.82 -62.57 15.13
N ASP A 399 -5.74 -63.41 14.09
CA ASP A 399 -4.75 -63.35 12.99
C ASP A 399 -4.84 -62.01 12.18
N VAL A 400 -6.08 -61.44 12.05
CA VAL A 400 -6.29 -60.17 11.30
C VAL A 400 -5.77 -58.99 12.10
N VAL A 401 -5.93 -59.03 13.42
CA VAL A 401 -5.42 -57.97 14.32
C VAL A 401 -3.88 -57.97 14.33
N GLU A 402 -3.26 -59.16 14.29
CA GLU A 402 -1.82 -59.32 14.24
C GLU A 402 -1.24 -58.74 12.92
N HIS A 403 -1.90 -59.02 11.79
CA HIS A 403 -1.52 -58.44 10.49
C HIS A 403 -1.66 -56.91 10.46
N MET A 404 -2.66 -56.34 11.13
CA MET A 404 -2.82 -54.88 11.24
C MET A 404 -1.76 -54.23 12.11
N MET A 405 -1.36 -54.90 13.20
CA MET A 405 -0.23 -54.47 14.04
C MET A 405 1.05 -54.45 13.23
N GLU A 406 1.35 -55.45 12.45
CA GLU A 406 2.53 -55.51 11.57
C GLU A 406 2.53 -54.36 10.57
N ARG A 407 1.38 -54.07 9.96
CA ARG A 407 1.22 -52.96 8.99
C ARG A 407 1.40 -51.61 9.67
N ALA A 408 0.80 -51.39 10.81
CA ALA A 408 0.91 -50.16 11.58
C ALA A 408 2.35 -49.91 12.07
N ASN A 409 3.06 -50.96 12.51
CA ASN A 409 4.47 -50.88 12.86
C ASN A 409 5.35 -50.59 11.64
N GLY A 410 5.07 -51.18 10.49
CA GLY A 410 5.77 -50.87 9.25
C GLY A 410 5.56 -49.41 8.77
N GLU A 411 4.40 -48.85 9.01
CA GLU A 411 4.13 -47.40 8.75
C GLU A 411 4.87 -46.53 9.74
N LYS A 412 4.91 -46.88 11.03
CA LYS A 412 5.71 -46.20 12.05
C LYS A 412 7.18 -46.16 11.69
N GLU A 413 7.79 -47.28 11.32
CA GLU A 413 9.21 -47.33 10.92
C GLU A 413 9.52 -46.46 9.69
N ARG A 414 8.58 -46.40 8.73
CA ARG A 414 8.70 -45.52 7.56
C ARG A 414 8.64 -44.06 7.96
N PHE A 415 7.70 -43.74 8.86
CA PHE A 415 7.56 -42.38 9.39
C PHE A 415 8.74 -41.95 10.23
N GLU A 416 9.25 -42.82 11.14
CA GLU A 416 10.43 -42.52 11.97
C GLU A 416 11.67 -42.23 11.09
N ARG A 417 11.85 -42.97 9.98
CA ARG A 417 12.89 -42.65 9.00
C ARG A 417 12.64 -41.29 8.32
N GLY A 418 11.39 -40.94 8.02
CA GLY A 418 11.01 -39.62 7.52
C GLY A 418 11.28 -38.53 8.54
N LEU A 419 10.95 -38.75 9.81
CA LEU A 419 11.18 -37.82 10.91
C LEU A 419 12.67 -37.55 11.17
N GLN A 420 13.51 -38.58 11.08
CA GLN A 420 14.96 -38.40 11.16
C GLN A 420 15.49 -37.48 10.05
N ARG A 421 14.98 -37.69 8.83
CA ARG A 421 15.32 -36.80 7.68
C ARG A 421 14.83 -35.40 7.90
N PHE A 422 13.59 -35.24 8.40
CA PHE A 422 13.04 -33.92 8.74
C PHE A 422 13.88 -33.21 9.81
N THR A 423 14.29 -33.94 10.85
CA THR A 423 15.14 -33.39 11.93
C THR A 423 16.52 -32.96 11.38
N ALA A 424 17.11 -33.75 10.51
CA ALA A 424 18.36 -33.38 9.84
C ALA A 424 18.19 -32.10 8.99
N LEU A 425 17.11 -32.02 8.22
CA LEU A 425 16.79 -30.86 7.39
C LEU A 425 16.50 -29.62 8.25
N ARG A 426 15.77 -29.78 9.38
CA ARG A 426 15.53 -28.71 10.35
C ARG A 426 16.86 -28.18 10.93
N THR A 427 17.80 -29.05 11.17
CA THR A 427 19.16 -28.67 11.64
C THR A 427 19.88 -27.84 10.59
N VAL A 428 19.80 -28.22 9.31
CA VAL A 428 20.36 -27.45 8.19
C VAL A 428 19.66 -26.11 8.04
N PHE A 429 18.32 -26.08 8.13
CA PHE A 429 17.54 -24.85 8.11
C PHE A 429 17.94 -23.91 9.26
N THR A 430 18.06 -24.43 10.47
CA THR A 430 18.51 -23.65 11.64
C THR A 430 19.92 -23.11 11.44
N HIS A 431 20.82 -23.89 10.84
CA HIS A 431 22.16 -23.42 10.52
C HIS A 431 22.14 -22.26 9.51
N HIS A 432 21.39 -22.38 8.42
CA HIS A 432 21.23 -21.28 7.45
C HIS A 432 20.55 -20.06 8.06
N THR A 433 19.54 -20.26 8.92
CA THR A 433 18.86 -19.20 9.65
C THR A 433 19.83 -18.45 10.57
N ASN A 434 20.59 -19.16 11.39
CA ASN A 434 21.60 -18.55 12.25
C ASN A 434 22.63 -17.80 11.43
N SER A 435 23.12 -18.41 10.35
CA SER A 435 24.04 -17.77 9.41
C SER A 435 23.49 -16.48 8.79
N LEU A 436 22.18 -16.42 8.51
CA LEU A 436 21.53 -15.20 8.03
C LEU A 436 21.50 -14.13 9.13
N PHE A 437 21.13 -14.49 10.37
CA PHE A 437 21.13 -13.57 11.51
C PHE A 437 22.53 -13.14 11.95
N ASP A 438 23.56 -13.94 11.74
CA ASP A 438 24.96 -13.53 11.94
C ASP A 438 25.34 -12.31 11.10
N VAL A 439 24.71 -12.15 9.93
CA VAL A 439 24.98 -11.04 9.01
C VAL A 439 24.13 -9.82 9.29
N ILE A 440 22.82 -9.99 9.53
CA ILE A 440 21.89 -8.88 9.76
C ILE A 440 21.56 -8.66 11.23
N GLY A 441 22.12 -9.45 12.15
CA GLY A 441 21.90 -9.30 13.59
C GLY A 441 22.51 -8.02 14.15
N LEU A 442 21.98 -7.57 15.29
CA LEU A 442 22.47 -6.36 15.98
C LEU A 442 23.96 -6.44 16.37
N GLU A 443 24.51 -7.64 16.52
CA GLU A 443 25.94 -7.83 16.82
C GLU A 443 26.82 -7.53 15.59
N ALA A 444 26.38 -7.87 14.39
CA ALA A 444 27.06 -7.48 13.15
C ALA A 444 27.13 -5.96 13.03
N LEU A 445 25.99 -5.28 13.27
CA LEU A 445 25.93 -3.83 13.27
C LEU A 445 26.83 -3.20 14.35
N ARG A 446 26.80 -3.73 15.58
CA ARG A 446 27.69 -3.28 16.68
C ARG A 446 29.15 -3.44 16.33
N THR A 447 29.51 -4.54 15.70
CA THR A 447 30.87 -4.81 15.25
C THR A 447 31.31 -3.81 14.18
N ASN A 448 30.45 -3.55 13.19
CA ASN A 448 30.71 -2.56 12.14
C ASN A 448 30.82 -1.14 12.69
N ALA A 449 29.89 -0.73 13.57
CA ALA A 449 29.91 0.55 14.23
C ALA A 449 31.17 0.73 15.14
N GLY A 450 31.53 -0.32 15.88
CA GLY A 450 32.75 -0.31 16.72
C GLY A 450 34.04 -0.25 15.91
N ARG A 451 34.07 -0.89 14.74
CA ARG A 451 35.20 -0.83 13.80
C ARG A 451 35.36 0.59 13.21
N THR A 452 34.26 1.16 12.78
CA THR A 452 34.19 2.53 12.26
C THR A 452 34.60 3.56 13.31
N ARG A 453 34.09 3.43 14.55
CA ARG A 453 34.46 4.31 15.66
C ARG A 453 35.97 4.30 15.90
N ARG A 454 36.58 3.12 15.99
CA ARG A 454 38.04 2.96 16.17
C ARG A 454 38.84 3.56 14.99
N SER A 455 38.33 3.42 13.77
CA SER A 455 38.96 4.00 12.56
C SER A 455 38.94 5.53 12.62
N ILE A 456 37.82 6.12 13.04
CA ILE A 456 37.67 7.57 13.21
C ILE A 456 38.58 8.09 14.32
N GLU A 457 38.66 7.40 15.47
CA GLU A 457 39.52 7.78 16.60
C GLU A 457 41.00 7.80 16.23
N ARG A 458 41.46 6.82 15.44
CA ARG A 458 42.84 6.66 15.00
C ARG A 458 43.24 7.62 13.85
N SER A 459 42.28 8.20 13.15
CA SER A 459 42.59 9.08 12.00
C SER A 459 42.98 10.47 12.44
N PRO A 460 44.19 10.99 12.11
CA PRO A 460 44.59 12.34 12.46
C PRO A 460 43.93 13.41 11.59
N PHE A 461 43.42 13.06 10.42
CA PHE A 461 42.90 13.98 9.42
C PHE A 461 41.41 13.72 9.11
N THR A 462 40.78 14.79 8.70
CA THR A 462 39.36 14.84 8.30
C THR A 462 39.03 13.89 7.13
N LYS A 463 39.96 13.71 6.19
CA LYS A 463 39.83 12.76 5.07
C LYS A 463 39.64 11.31 5.56
N GLY A 464 40.30 10.90 6.64
CA GLY A 464 40.16 9.57 7.21
C GLY A 464 38.82 9.33 7.90
N VAL A 465 38.17 10.37 8.45
CA VAL A 465 36.83 10.28 9.00
C VAL A 465 35.82 10.01 7.87
N ARG A 466 35.93 10.71 6.74
CA ARG A 466 35.09 10.49 5.57
C ARG A 466 35.24 9.08 4.99
N THR A 467 36.47 8.59 4.91
CA THR A 467 36.74 7.22 4.46
C THR A 467 36.12 6.19 5.41
N ALA A 468 36.28 6.35 6.72
CA ALA A 468 35.73 5.43 7.71
C ALA A 468 34.18 5.37 7.67
N MET A 469 33.54 6.48 7.35
CA MET A 469 32.08 6.55 7.18
C MET A 469 31.61 5.90 5.87
N ALA A 470 32.32 6.13 4.76
CA ALA A 470 32.04 5.44 3.50
C ALA A 470 32.24 3.91 3.64
N ASP A 471 33.28 3.49 4.37
CA ASP A 471 33.54 2.07 4.70
C ASP A 471 32.41 1.49 5.56
N PHE A 472 31.82 2.28 6.47
CA PHE A 472 30.67 1.87 7.27
C PHE A 472 29.47 1.53 6.38
N PHE A 473 29.06 2.42 5.49
CA PHE A 473 27.94 2.16 4.58
C PHE A 473 28.25 1.02 3.60
N THR A 474 29.48 0.94 3.10
CA THR A 474 29.92 -0.18 2.25
C THR A 474 29.84 -1.52 2.99
N SER A 475 30.21 -1.55 4.27
CA SER A 475 30.10 -2.73 5.12
C SER A 475 28.65 -3.15 5.31
N ILE A 476 27.75 -2.20 5.62
CA ILE A 476 26.32 -2.45 5.81
C ILE A 476 25.68 -2.95 4.50
N ARG A 477 26.02 -2.34 3.37
CA ARG A 477 25.53 -2.79 2.05
C ARG A 477 25.91 -4.23 1.78
N ARG A 478 27.16 -4.58 2.07
CA ARG A 478 27.65 -5.96 1.96
C ARG A 478 26.88 -6.91 2.88
N ASP A 479 26.56 -6.51 4.11
CA ASP A 479 25.78 -7.32 5.03
C ASP A 479 24.39 -7.61 4.44
N PHE A 480 23.70 -6.61 3.87
CA PHE A 480 22.39 -6.82 3.23
C PHE A 480 22.47 -7.60 1.91
N ASP A 481 23.54 -7.47 1.13
CA ASP A 481 23.78 -8.28 -0.08
C ASP A 481 24.03 -9.76 0.29
N ASP A 482 24.83 -9.99 1.32
CA ASP A 482 25.07 -11.33 1.85
C ASP A 482 23.79 -11.93 2.45
N ALA A 483 22.96 -11.12 3.12
CA ALA A 483 21.67 -11.54 3.64
C ALA A 483 20.69 -11.89 2.51
N ALA A 484 20.65 -11.12 1.43
CA ALA A 484 19.83 -11.41 0.26
C ALA A 484 20.19 -12.77 -0.37
N ARG A 485 21.48 -13.04 -0.52
CA ARG A 485 21.97 -14.32 -1.04
C ARG A 485 21.57 -15.48 -0.11
N ARG A 486 21.77 -15.35 1.21
CA ARG A 486 21.42 -16.39 2.20
C ARG A 486 19.91 -16.62 2.26
N ALA A 487 19.09 -15.58 2.17
CA ALA A 487 17.65 -15.71 2.08
C ALA A 487 17.21 -16.46 0.80
N GLY A 488 17.88 -16.23 -0.32
CA GLY A 488 17.71 -16.99 -1.56
C GLY A 488 18.06 -18.48 -1.39
N GLU A 489 19.19 -18.78 -0.75
CA GLU A 489 19.62 -20.16 -0.44
C GLU A 489 18.61 -20.90 0.44
N ILE A 490 18.08 -20.23 1.48
CA ILE A 490 17.01 -20.78 2.34
C ILE A 490 15.75 -21.04 1.52
N HIS A 491 15.32 -20.08 0.69
CA HIS A 491 14.14 -20.23 -0.15
C HIS A 491 14.27 -21.44 -1.10
N ASP A 492 15.39 -21.56 -1.81
CA ASP A 492 15.61 -22.65 -2.76
C ASP A 492 15.71 -24.02 -2.07
N MET A 493 16.38 -24.07 -0.92
CA MET A 493 16.42 -25.25 -0.07
C MET A 493 15.02 -25.67 0.38
N MET A 494 14.19 -24.73 0.87
CA MET A 494 12.84 -25.01 1.33
C MET A 494 11.93 -25.44 0.16
N ARG A 495 12.06 -24.82 -0.99
CA ARG A 495 11.34 -25.23 -2.21
C ARG A 495 11.67 -26.68 -2.61
N ALA A 496 12.94 -27.06 -2.58
CA ALA A 496 13.37 -28.42 -2.86
C ALA A 496 12.84 -29.41 -1.80
N MET A 497 12.83 -29.01 -0.52
CA MET A 497 12.27 -29.81 0.57
C MET A 497 10.79 -30.07 0.37
N TYR A 498 10.00 -29.03 0.11
CA TYR A 498 8.56 -29.18 -0.11
C TYR A 498 8.25 -30.08 -1.32
N ALA A 499 8.98 -29.90 -2.43
CA ALA A 499 8.82 -30.74 -3.61
C ALA A 499 9.09 -32.22 -3.30
N ARG A 500 10.12 -32.50 -2.50
CA ARG A 500 10.48 -33.86 -2.10
C ARG A 500 9.46 -34.46 -1.14
N PHE A 501 9.02 -33.73 -0.11
CA PHE A 501 8.01 -34.19 0.83
C PHE A 501 6.66 -34.43 0.14
N SER A 502 6.28 -33.60 -0.82
CA SER A 502 5.11 -33.79 -1.65
C SER A 502 5.17 -35.11 -2.42
N ALA A 503 6.32 -35.42 -3.02
CA ALA A 503 6.52 -36.65 -3.79
C ALA A 503 6.58 -37.91 -2.93
N GLU A 504 7.19 -37.87 -1.73
CA GLU A 504 7.39 -39.03 -0.84
C GLU A 504 6.18 -39.31 0.07
N GLN A 505 5.40 -38.27 0.44
CA GLN A 505 4.36 -38.36 1.47
C GLN A 505 2.94 -38.02 0.96
N GLY A 506 2.79 -37.71 -0.34
CA GLY A 506 1.49 -37.33 -0.93
C GLY A 506 0.91 -36.00 -0.41
N ILE A 507 1.77 -35.15 0.17
CA ILE A 507 1.43 -33.85 0.75
C ILE A 507 1.20 -32.85 -0.39
N GLU A 508 0.20 -31.95 -0.25
CA GLU A 508 -0.01 -30.89 -1.24
C GLU A 508 1.25 -30.06 -1.48
N PRO A 509 1.60 -29.81 -2.76
CA PRO A 509 2.79 -29.04 -3.10
C PRO A 509 2.64 -27.59 -2.59
N PHE A 510 3.53 -27.18 -1.72
CA PHE A 510 3.63 -25.82 -1.22
C PHE A 510 4.84 -25.12 -1.83
N VAL A 511 4.63 -23.91 -2.34
CA VAL A 511 5.74 -23.05 -2.81
C VAL A 511 5.97 -21.97 -1.75
N PRO A 512 7.12 -22.00 -1.06
CA PRO A 512 7.44 -20.98 -0.07
C PRO A 512 7.52 -19.60 -0.72
N PRO A 513 6.98 -18.53 -0.06
CA PRO A 513 7.10 -17.17 -0.59
C PRO A 513 8.56 -16.72 -0.59
N PRO A 514 9.04 -16.04 -1.65
CA PRO A 514 10.38 -15.46 -1.67
C PRO A 514 10.48 -14.29 -0.69
N PHE A 515 11.67 -14.05 -0.14
CA PHE A 515 11.96 -12.88 0.68
C PHE A 515 12.89 -11.93 -0.05
N SER A 516 12.54 -10.65 -0.10
CA SER A 516 13.34 -9.62 -0.78
C SER A 516 13.98 -8.66 0.22
N MET A 517 15.30 -8.57 0.17
CA MET A 517 16.09 -7.58 0.94
C MET A 517 16.12 -6.20 0.29
N LEU A 518 15.57 -6.05 -0.91
CA LEU A 518 15.70 -4.84 -1.74
C LEU A 518 15.24 -3.57 -1.02
N LYS A 519 14.17 -3.64 -0.22
CA LYS A 519 13.66 -2.47 0.51
C LYS A 519 14.65 -1.95 1.55
N TYR A 520 15.40 -2.84 2.22
CA TYR A 520 16.40 -2.48 3.21
C TYR A 520 17.69 -1.97 2.57
N GLN A 521 18.12 -2.61 1.47
CA GLN A 521 19.25 -2.15 0.66
C GLN A 521 19.03 -0.71 0.17
N LYS A 522 17.86 -0.44 -0.42
CA LYS A 522 17.46 0.91 -0.84
C LYS A 522 17.43 1.91 0.32
N GLU A 523 17.00 1.47 1.50
CA GLU A 523 16.96 2.30 2.69
C GLU A 523 18.37 2.67 3.17
N VAL A 524 19.29 1.72 3.15
CA VAL A 524 20.72 1.96 3.47
C VAL A 524 21.36 2.93 2.48
N ASP A 525 21.15 2.73 1.18
CA ASP A 525 21.66 3.62 0.12
C ASP A 525 21.14 5.05 0.28
N ARG A 526 19.94 5.17 0.78
CA ARG A 526 19.30 6.45 1.05
C ARG A 526 19.89 7.13 2.27
N LEU A 527 20.10 6.39 3.35
CA LEU A 527 20.77 6.92 4.55
C LEU A 527 22.19 7.38 4.22
N GLU A 528 22.91 6.69 3.33
CA GLU A 528 24.22 7.08 2.85
C GLU A 528 24.17 8.39 2.04
N ARG A 529 23.20 8.51 1.14
CA ARG A 529 23.02 9.74 0.34
C ARG A 529 22.70 10.92 1.23
N ALA A 530 21.73 10.80 2.14
CA ALA A 530 21.37 11.83 3.11
C ALA A 530 22.57 12.25 3.97
N TYR A 531 23.40 11.29 4.38
CA TYR A 531 24.64 11.54 5.09
C TYR A 531 25.61 12.37 4.24
N ASN A 532 25.90 11.94 3.01
CA ASN A 532 26.89 12.61 2.14
C ASN A 532 26.50 14.07 1.84
N GLU A 533 25.22 14.37 1.71
CA GLU A 533 24.72 15.71 1.44
C GLU A 533 24.80 16.62 2.66
N HIS A 534 24.35 16.18 3.81
CA HIS A 534 24.40 16.97 5.05
C HIS A 534 25.84 17.18 5.52
N PHE A 535 26.68 16.18 5.37
CA PHE A 535 28.04 16.23 5.86
C PHE A 535 28.96 17.10 5.00
N ASN A 536 28.78 17.08 3.67
CA ASN A 536 29.55 17.96 2.78
C ASN A 536 29.22 19.46 3.00
N THR A 537 28.00 19.79 3.41
CA THR A 537 27.55 21.15 3.67
C THR A 537 28.05 21.67 5.03
N LEU A 538 27.99 20.84 6.07
CA LEU A 538 28.47 21.18 7.43
C LEU A 538 29.99 21.18 7.53
N TRP A 539 30.66 20.41 6.67
CA TRP A 539 32.12 20.27 6.66
C TRP A 539 32.87 21.55 6.23
N ASN A 540 32.30 22.30 5.31
CA ASN A 540 32.86 23.57 4.87
C ASN A 540 32.75 24.68 5.94
N MET A 541 31.93 24.48 6.99
CA MET A 541 31.71 25.44 8.08
C MET A 541 32.50 25.16 9.36
N LEU A 542 32.99 23.93 9.60
CA LEU A 542 33.47 23.50 10.93
C LEU A 542 34.82 22.76 10.89
N SER A 543 35.91 23.51 10.66
CA SER A 543 37.28 22.95 10.69
C SER A 543 37.81 22.55 12.10
N LYS A 544 37.04 22.71 13.19
CA LYS A 544 37.54 22.58 14.58
C LYS A 544 36.88 21.53 15.49
N ALA A 545 35.96 20.70 15.03
CA ALA A 545 35.21 19.84 15.97
C ALA A 545 35.06 18.37 15.54
N LYS A 546 36.15 17.61 15.41
CA LYS A 546 36.17 16.16 15.13
C LYS A 546 35.30 15.36 16.11
N PHE A 547 35.34 15.69 17.40
CA PHE A 547 34.62 14.96 18.45
C PHE A 547 33.08 15.13 18.38
N SER A 548 32.61 16.33 18.11
CA SER A 548 31.18 16.61 17.97
C SER A 548 30.57 16.00 16.73
N LEU A 549 31.31 15.89 15.64
CA LEU A 549 30.92 15.28 14.39
C LEU A 549 30.76 13.77 14.51
N THR A 550 31.71 13.09 15.14
CA THR A 550 31.68 11.66 15.38
C THR A 550 30.47 11.29 16.28
N ARG A 551 30.25 12.06 17.36
CA ARG A 551 29.13 11.88 18.25
C ARG A 551 27.78 12.05 17.52
N ARG A 552 27.62 13.09 16.74
CA ARG A 552 26.43 13.39 15.97
C ARG A 552 26.13 12.34 14.88
N PHE A 553 27.18 11.80 14.25
CA PHE A 553 27.05 10.67 13.33
C PHE A 553 26.44 9.45 14.03
N PHE A 554 27.03 9.02 15.14
CA PHE A 554 26.54 7.82 15.84
C PHE A 554 25.16 8.02 16.46
N GLU A 555 24.84 9.22 16.94
CA GLU A 555 23.51 9.51 17.50
C GLU A 555 22.42 9.56 16.43
N THR A 556 22.73 9.99 15.22
CA THR A 556 21.72 10.21 14.17
C THR A 556 21.68 9.08 13.14
N ILE A 557 22.81 8.74 12.54
CA ILE A 557 22.85 7.77 11.42
C ILE A 557 22.89 6.33 11.93
N ALA A 558 23.73 6.03 12.91
CA ALA A 558 23.82 4.67 13.44
C ALA A 558 22.51 4.21 14.10
N SER A 559 21.78 5.13 14.76
CA SER A 559 20.45 4.81 15.30
C SER A 559 19.42 4.52 14.20
N ARG A 560 19.46 5.22 13.08
CA ARG A 560 18.59 4.97 11.92
C ARG A 560 18.95 3.65 11.23
N VAL A 561 20.22 3.40 11.01
CA VAL A 561 20.70 2.11 10.47
C VAL A 561 20.30 0.98 11.41
N LYS A 562 20.41 1.16 12.74
CA LYS A 562 19.90 0.19 13.71
C LYS A 562 18.41 -0.10 13.51
N HIS A 563 17.60 0.93 13.27
CA HIS A 563 16.18 0.74 12.99
C HIS A 563 15.93 -0.11 11.73
N VAL A 564 16.72 0.10 10.67
CA VAL A 564 16.66 -0.74 9.45
C VAL A 564 16.97 -2.20 9.76
N TYR A 565 18.01 -2.46 10.57
CA TYR A 565 18.35 -3.81 11.01
C TYR A 565 17.24 -4.43 11.89
N ASP A 566 16.66 -3.66 12.82
CA ASP A 566 15.56 -4.13 13.70
C ASP A 566 14.32 -4.51 12.88
N VAL A 567 13.97 -3.74 11.86
CA VAL A 567 12.84 -4.03 10.97
C VAL A 567 13.17 -5.25 10.10
N ALA A 568 14.36 -5.29 9.51
CA ALA A 568 14.79 -6.42 8.68
C ALA A 568 14.79 -7.74 9.47
N ASN A 569 15.30 -7.73 10.70
CA ASN A 569 15.30 -8.92 11.56
C ASN A 569 13.89 -9.43 11.86
N ARG A 570 12.96 -8.54 12.22
CA ARG A 570 11.56 -8.91 12.49
C ARG A 570 10.87 -9.50 11.26
N ASP A 571 11.06 -8.89 10.11
CA ASP A 571 10.43 -9.33 8.87
C ASP A 571 11.02 -10.67 8.40
N VAL A 572 12.34 -10.86 8.53
CA VAL A 572 13.03 -12.13 8.26
C VAL A 572 12.54 -13.23 9.23
N GLU A 573 12.44 -12.94 10.52
CA GLU A 573 11.94 -13.90 11.51
C GLU A 573 10.51 -14.34 11.19
N SER A 574 9.64 -13.40 10.83
CA SER A 574 8.27 -13.68 10.44
C SER A 574 8.20 -14.53 9.17
N TRP A 575 9.03 -14.21 8.16
CA TRP A 575 9.13 -14.98 6.94
C TRP A 575 9.66 -16.40 7.18
N LEU A 576 10.72 -16.57 7.96
CA LEU A 576 11.29 -17.88 8.29
C LEU A 576 10.27 -18.78 8.99
N ARG A 577 9.49 -18.21 9.94
CA ARG A 577 8.39 -18.94 10.57
C ARG A 577 7.31 -19.34 9.57
N ALA A 578 6.91 -18.42 8.70
CA ALA A 578 5.89 -18.69 7.68
C ALA A 578 6.33 -19.77 6.68
N VAL A 579 7.61 -19.84 6.36
CA VAL A 579 8.19 -20.83 5.44
C VAL A 579 8.31 -22.22 6.09
N MET A 580 8.63 -22.32 7.38
CA MET A 580 8.81 -23.62 8.06
C MET A 580 7.51 -24.20 8.63
N SER A 581 6.61 -23.32 9.10
CA SER A 581 5.38 -23.70 9.82
C SER A 581 4.49 -24.74 9.10
N PRO A 582 4.23 -24.65 7.79
CA PRO A 582 3.38 -25.65 7.12
C PRO A 582 3.97 -27.06 7.21
N LEU A 583 5.27 -27.21 7.02
CA LEU A 583 5.95 -28.49 7.08
C LEU A 583 5.95 -29.07 8.50
N GLU A 584 6.23 -28.22 9.51
CA GLU A 584 6.16 -28.64 10.92
C GLU A 584 4.74 -29.08 11.33
N THR A 585 3.73 -28.37 10.83
CA THR A 585 2.32 -28.72 11.11
C THR A 585 1.98 -30.06 10.49
N GLN A 586 2.34 -30.30 9.24
CA GLN A 586 2.08 -31.56 8.53
C GLN A 586 2.80 -32.75 9.18
N VAL A 587 4.07 -32.60 9.53
CA VAL A 587 4.84 -33.65 10.23
C VAL A 587 4.23 -33.94 11.59
N ARG A 588 3.83 -32.92 12.36
CA ARG A 588 3.19 -33.09 13.66
C ARG A 588 1.86 -33.81 13.54
N GLU A 589 1.05 -33.42 12.59
CA GLU A 589 -0.26 -34.01 12.31
C GLU A 589 -0.14 -35.49 11.97
N HIS A 590 0.75 -35.82 11.05
CA HIS A 590 1.00 -37.20 10.65
C HIS A 590 1.51 -38.06 11.81
N HIS A 591 2.39 -37.48 12.65
CA HIS A 591 2.86 -38.15 13.86
C HIS A 591 1.73 -38.48 14.83
N LEU A 592 0.87 -37.50 15.11
CA LEU A 592 -0.29 -37.68 16.00
C LEU A 592 -1.27 -38.72 15.44
N GLN A 593 -1.51 -38.71 14.14
CA GLN A 593 -2.38 -39.70 13.50
C GLN A 593 -1.84 -41.12 13.61
N LEU A 594 -0.53 -41.32 13.38
CA LEU A 594 0.12 -42.61 13.53
C LEU A 594 0.11 -43.10 14.97
N GLN A 595 0.36 -42.24 15.95
CA GLN A 595 0.31 -42.57 17.35
C GLN A 595 -1.11 -43.05 17.74
N ARG A 596 -2.15 -42.29 17.38
CA ARG A 596 -3.54 -42.64 17.65
C ARG A 596 -3.93 -43.97 17.01
N ARG A 597 -3.45 -44.21 15.79
CA ARG A 597 -3.72 -45.48 15.08
C ARG A 597 -3.04 -46.64 15.77
N LEU A 598 -1.77 -46.53 16.16
CA LEU A 598 -1.06 -47.59 16.90
C LEU A 598 -1.71 -47.87 18.26
N GLU A 599 -2.07 -46.83 19.02
CA GLU A 599 -2.78 -46.97 20.27
C GLU A 599 -4.14 -47.71 20.07
N SER A 600 -4.86 -47.34 19.01
CA SER A 600 -6.13 -47.94 18.67
C SER A 600 -5.99 -49.45 18.38
N VAL A 601 -5.05 -49.83 17.50
CA VAL A 601 -4.81 -51.25 17.16
C VAL A 601 -4.29 -52.04 18.36
N SER A 602 -3.42 -51.42 19.19
CA SER A 602 -2.89 -52.06 20.41
C SER A 602 -3.98 -52.32 21.45
N ARG A 603 -4.93 -51.40 21.64
CA ARG A 603 -6.09 -51.60 22.55
C ARG A 603 -7.03 -52.70 22.06
N ILE A 604 -7.28 -52.78 20.75
CA ILE A 604 -8.09 -53.82 20.13
C ILE A 604 -7.46 -55.18 20.32
N HIS A 605 -6.14 -55.29 20.29
CA HIS A 605 -5.41 -56.54 20.52
C HIS A 605 -5.57 -57.03 21.99
N SER A 606 -5.71 -56.08 22.95
CA SER A 606 -5.77 -56.41 24.38
C SER A 606 -7.18 -56.70 24.93
N ALA A 607 -8.27 -56.18 24.30
CA ALA A 607 -9.64 -56.39 24.83
C ALA A 607 -10.73 -56.21 23.77
N SER A 608 -11.57 -57.25 23.59
CA SER A 608 -12.68 -57.25 22.64
C SER A 608 -13.80 -56.24 22.95
N GLY A 609 -13.86 -55.66 24.17
CA GLY A 609 -14.86 -54.67 24.59
C GLY A 609 -14.53 -53.22 24.21
N GLU A 610 -13.29 -52.89 23.95
CA GLU A 610 -12.83 -51.51 23.64
C GLU A 610 -13.03 -51.12 22.16
N LEU A 611 -13.36 -52.09 21.28
CA LEU A 611 -13.55 -51.85 19.85
C LEU A 611 -14.76 -50.94 19.58
N GLU A 612 -15.89 -51.18 20.25
CA GLU A 612 -17.11 -50.39 20.09
C GLU A 612 -16.95 -48.97 20.62
N GLU A 613 -16.26 -48.84 21.77
CA GLU A 613 -15.97 -47.55 22.36
C GLU A 613 -15.08 -46.71 21.41
N ARG A 614 -14.06 -47.33 20.79
CA ARG A 614 -13.16 -46.65 19.85
C ARG A 614 -13.84 -46.26 18.53
N ILE A 615 -14.73 -47.07 18.03
CA ILE A 615 -15.59 -46.74 16.86
C ILE A 615 -16.41 -45.48 17.20
N GLY A 616 -17.05 -45.44 18.38
CA GLY A 616 -17.87 -44.32 18.83
C GLY A 616 -17.04 -43.03 18.99
N GLU A 617 -15.79 -43.11 19.52
CA GLU A 617 -14.89 -41.96 19.62
C GLU A 617 -14.53 -41.40 18.23
N LEU A 618 -14.22 -42.27 17.26
CA LEU A 618 -13.85 -41.85 15.92
C LEU A 618 -15.05 -41.26 15.15
N GLU A 619 -16.26 -41.82 15.32
CA GLU A 619 -17.48 -41.28 14.77
C GLU A 619 -17.76 -39.88 15.31
N HIS A 620 -17.59 -39.65 16.60
CA HIS A 620 -17.71 -38.33 17.22
C HIS A 620 -16.64 -37.33 16.72
N GLN A 621 -15.40 -37.80 16.48
CA GLN A 621 -14.36 -36.99 15.88
C GLN A 621 -14.68 -36.60 14.44
N ASP A 622 -15.24 -37.50 13.62
CA ASP A 622 -15.68 -37.23 12.26
C ASP A 622 -16.80 -36.19 12.20
N GLU A 623 -17.79 -36.32 13.10
CA GLU A 623 -18.86 -35.34 13.26
C GLU A 623 -18.31 -33.96 13.65
N ALA A 624 -17.34 -33.92 14.58
CA ALA A 624 -16.68 -32.67 15.00
C ALA A 624 -15.92 -32.00 13.84
N LEU A 625 -15.17 -32.77 13.04
CA LEU A 625 -14.49 -32.27 11.85
C LEU A 625 -15.45 -31.76 10.79
N THR A 626 -16.56 -32.49 10.56
CA THR A 626 -17.62 -32.05 9.64
C THR A 626 -18.21 -30.71 10.08
N ALA A 627 -18.45 -30.55 11.39
CA ALA A 627 -18.94 -29.30 11.96
C ALA A 627 -17.90 -28.16 11.79
N GLN A 628 -16.60 -28.47 11.94
CA GLN A 628 -15.52 -27.50 11.71
C GLN A 628 -15.44 -27.04 10.25
N VAL A 629 -15.54 -27.98 9.28
CA VAL A 629 -15.58 -27.63 7.84
C VAL A 629 -16.79 -26.75 7.54
N ALA A 630 -17.97 -27.11 8.06
CA ALA A 630 -19.16 -26.29 7.87
C ALA A 630 -19.04 -24.90 8.50
N ALA A 631 -18.42 -24.77 9.67
CA ALA A 631 -18.18 -23.50 10.33
C ALA A 631 -17.16 -22.63 9.56
N LEU A 632 -16.11 -23.24 9.01
CA LEU A 632 -15.13 -22.59 8.16
C LEU A 632 -15.80 -21.99 6.91
N MET A 633 -16.65 -22.76 6.23
CA MET A 633 -17.37 -22.29 5.05
C MET A 633 -18.36 -21.17 5.38
N ARG A 634 -19.07 -21.24 6.52
CA ARG A 634 -19.91 -20.12 6.98
C ARG A 634 -19.09 -18.84 7.21
N GLY A 635 -17.86 -18.95 7.71
CA GLY A 635 -16.96 -17.80 7.85
C GLY A 635 -16.66 -17.14 6.51
N VAL A 636 -16.46 -17.92 5.44
CA VAL A 636 -16.29 -17.41 4.07
C VAL A 636 -17.56 -16.76 3.56
N GLU A 637 -18.72 -17.41 3.74
CA GLU A 637 -20.02 -16.86 3.32
C GLU A 637 -20.32 -15.51 3.97
N VAL A 638 -19.96 -15.31 5.22
CA VAL A 638 -20.08 -14.00 5.89
C VAL A 638 -19.26 -12.94 5.18
N ILE A 639 -18.00 -13.25 4.85
CA ILE A 639 -17.12 -12.31 4.15
C ILE A 639 -17.65 -12.04 2.73
N ASP A 640 -18.04 -13.08 2.00
CA ASP A 640 -18.65 -12.97 0.68
C ASP A 640 -19.95 -12.14 0.74
N GLY A 641 -20.77 -12.33 1.76
CA GLY A 641 -21.96 -11.55 2.01
C GLY A 641 -21.68 -10.06 2.25
N ILE A 642 -20.61 -9.73 2.99
CA ILE A 642 -20.18 -8.33 3.20
C ILE A 642 -19.70 -7.71 1.87
N VAL A 643 -18.98 -8.46 1.05
CA VAL A 643 -18.49 -7.96 -0.24
C VAL A 643 -19.64 -7.71 -1.22
N LEU A 644 -20.62 -8.60 -1.26
CA LEU A 644 -21.75 -8.55 -2.19
C LEU A 644 -22.89 -7.62 -1.73
N GLN A 645 -22.88 -7.14 -0.48
CA GLN A 645 -23.91 -6.21 -0.01
C GLN A 645 -23.99 -4.98 -0.93
N PRO A 646 -25.17 -4.63 -1.48
CA PRO A 646 -25.32 -3.41 -2.25
C PRO A 646 -25.07 -2.18 -1.34
N ASP A 647 -24.70 -1.05 -1.94
CA ASP A 647 -24.61 0.24 -1.24
C ASP A 647 -26.02 0.67 -0.80
N THR A 648 -26.49 0.15 0.32
CA THR A 648 -27.72 0.66 0.93
C THR A 648 -27.34 1.97 1.63
N LEU A 649 -27.63 3.10 0.98
CA LEU A 649 -27.78 4.36 1.68
C LEU A 649 -28.86 4.16 2.77
N PRO A 650 -28.65 4.62 4.00
CA PRO A 650 -29.78 4.75 4.91
C PRO A 650 -30.82 5.60 4.18
N ALA A 651 -32.02 5.05 3.99
CA ALA A 651 -33.15 5.78 3.43
C ALA A 651 -33.20 7.12 4.15
N ALA A 652 -33.14 8.22 3.39
CA ALA A 652 -33.34 9.56 3.97
C ALA A 652 -34.57 9.48 4.84
N ALA A 653 -34.38 9.62 6.15
CA ALA A 653 -35.51 9.77 7.06
C ALA A 653 -36.21 11.06 6.65
N ASN A 654 -37.29 10.91 5.89
CA ASN A 654 -38.27 11.98 5.69
C ASN A 654 -38.83 12.34 7.07
N ALA A 655 -38.37 13.43 7.64
CA ALA A 655 -39.01 14.16 8.71
C ALA A 655 -38.77 15.67 8.48
#